data_bd3c87ba278356a47f1d062162ce4e7b
#
_entry.id   bd3c87ba278356a47f1d062162ce4e7b
#
_cell.length_a   1.000
_cell.length_b   1.000
_cell.length_c   1.000
_cell.angle_alpha   90.00
_cell.angle_beta   90.00
_cell.angle_gamma   90.00
#
_symmetry.space_group_name_H-M   'P 1'
#
loop_
_entity.id
_entity.type
_entity.pdbx_description
1 polymer ?
#
loop_
_entity_poly.entity_id
_entity_poly.type
_entity_poly.pdbx_seq_one_letter_code
_entity_poly.pdbx_strand_id
1 'polypeptide(L)'
;MDAGMSNRESRASWWAGRDPQNFRYLESNFPCRAACPVNTNAGGYVSLIAQGHYREAYLLARAPNPLASVCGRICAHPCEAACRRGQIDQPIAIRAMKRFINERYGVESSCSFEEILRVVERPRPPASTPGRIAIIGSGPAGLACAHDLALMGHRVTIFDAAPVPGGMMRLGIPDYRLPRELLEREIEFIRFLGVEFRLGVEIGREMTFAELRAEHEAVFLATGCRKGKMLKLPGTDKKGVLTAVDFLVNVNLGVPLEIGEEVIVVGGGNVAFDVARSARRFGGTSTPDEEHHNLAVDAAVAASRMLRRRVTLVSLESRDEMPADPEEIEEGSHEGIRIIHRRGPHAILGNGRVSALETIDVARVFDENGKFAPQFVPDSRQQIPCDTVILAIGQIADLSFLGADHGLQTTPQQTLVVDPVTLATSVPGIYAGGDVAFGPRIVISAVADGRRAAKAIDSFLTGRADQPEEYEVRVFPTFGYSHPFARGDYETIPRRRVPVLPIERRQPREEVELCLLEKEARAEGSRCLHCWVNTIFDSSRIEGSECIQCGGCVDVCPEECIDLAALSRVAEASSEALALLPNGAQAEVFQSQNGAVLLKDETACIRCGLCARRCPTGVITMQAFYRKNEAPLMELAEATL
;
A
#
# COMPACT_ATOMS: atom_id res chain seq x y z
N MET A 1 -14.62 -6.36 -20.67
CA MET A 1 -15.70 -7.09 -19.98
C MET A 1 -15.12 -8.43 -19.55
N ASP A 2 -14.56 -8.58 -18.37
CA ASP A 2 -14.32 -9.86 -17.66
C ASP A 2 -13.37 -9.73 -16.46
N ALA A 3 -13.22 -8.51 -15.90
CA ALA A 3 -12.65 -8.36 -14.55
C ALA A 3 -13.67 -8.79 -13.45
N GLY A 4 -14.84 -9.28 -13.85
CA GLY A 4 -15.95 -9.61 -12.95
C GLY A 4 -16.01 -11.08 -12.47
N MET A 5 -15.29 -12.01 -13.10
CA MET A 5 -15.46 -13.43 -12.75
C MET A 5 -14.55 -13.91 -11.62
N SER A 6 -13.32 -13.42 -11.48
CA SER A 6 -12.45 -13.83 -10.36
C SER A 6 -12.95 -13.34 -8.98
N ASN A 7 -13.74 -12.27 -8.98
CA ASN A 7 -14.35 -11.74 -7.75
C ASN A 7 -15.65 -12.49 -7.35
N ARG A 8 -16.26 -13.28 -8.25
CA ARG A 8 -17.45 -14.07 -7.95
C ARG A 8 -17.12 -15.41 -7.29
N GLU A 9 -16.03 -16.08 -7.67
CA GLU A 9 -15.61 -17.32 -7.03
C GLU A 9 -15.12 -17.09 -5.58
N SER A 10 -14.44 -15.97 -5.31
CA SER A 10 -14.12 -15.58 -3.95
C SER A 10 -15.35 -15.21 -3.13
N ARG A 11 -16.41 -14.67 -3.75
CA ARG A 11 -17.69 -14.37 -3.10
C ARG A 11 -18.51 -15.63 -2.77
N ALA A 12 -18.48 -16.67 -3.60
CA ALA A 12 -19.18 -17.93 -3.33
C ALA A 12 -18.65 -18.64 -2.07
N SER A 13 -17.35 -18.60 -1.83
CA SER A 13 -16.74 -19.13 -0.60
C SER A 13 -17.12 -18.35 0.68
N TRP A 14 -17.58 -17.13 0.55
CA TRP A 14 -18.04 -16.27 1.64
C TRP A 14 -19.35 -16.72 2.27
N TRP A 15 -20.26 -17.24 1.46
CA TRP A 15 -21.58 -17.68 1.91
C TRP A 15 -21.57 -19.06 2.56
N ALA A 16 -20.49 -19.83 2.36
CA ALA A 16 -20.37 -21.19 2.89
C ALA A 16 -20.02 -21.28 4.39
N GLY A 17 -19.66 -20.16 5.03
CA GLY A 17 -19.30 -20.10 6.46
C GLY A 17 -20.14 -19.10 7.23
N ARG A 18 -21.44 -19.25 7.23
CA ARG A 18 -22.40 -18.34 7.86
C ARG A 18 -22.42 -18.46 9.38
N ASP A 19 -21.62 -17.70 9.99
CA ASP A 19 -21.89 -17.13 11.29
C ASP A 19 -22.05 -15.62 11.07
N PRO A 20 -23.18 -14.97 11.44
CA PRO A 20 -23.26 -13.51 11.50
C PRO A 20 -22.20 -12.92 12.44
N GLN A 21 -21.59 -13.76 13.27
CA GLN A 21 -20.38 -13.49 14.04
C GLN A 21 -19.09 -13.76 13.25
N ASN A 22 -19.14 -14.05 11.94
CA ASN A 22 -17.96 -14.21 11.13
C ASN A 22 -17.32 -12.84 10.85
N PHE A 23 -16.37 -12.48 11.69
CA PHE A 23 -15.65 -11.20 11.62
C PHE A 23 -14.94 -10.96 10.29
N ARG A 24 -14.60 -11.99 9.51
CA ARG A 24 -14.09 -11.83 8.15
C ARG A 24 -15.11 -11.18 7.22
N TYR A 25 -16.38 -11.53 7.37
CA TYR A 25 -17.46 -10.86 6.65
C TYR A 25 -17.61 -9.39 7.07
N LEU A 26 -17.59 -9.12 8.37
CA LEU A 26 -17.66 -7.75 8.89
C LEU A 26 -16.44 -6.92 8.45
N GLU A 27 -15.22 -7.48 8.52
CA GLU A 27 -14.02 -6.81 8.06
C GLU A 27 -14.05 -6.46 6.57
N SER A 28 -14.57 -7.34 5.73
CA SER A 28 -14.72 -7.05 4.30
C SER A 28 -15.70 -5.93 4.00
N ASN A 29 -16.66 -5.69 4.91
CA ASN A 29 -17.57 -4.54 4.86
C ASN A 29 -16.92 -3.24 5.33
N PHE A 30 -15.68 -3.29 5.77
CA PHE A 30 -14.84 -2.14 6.10
C PHE A 30 -13.69 -2.03 5.09
N PRO A 31 -13.97 -1.59 3.84
CA PRO A 31 -13.10 -1.81 2.69
C PRO A 31 -11.74 -1.12 2.80
N CYS A 32 -11.65 0.08 3.36
CA CYS A 32 -10.37 0.77 3.53
C CYS A 32 -9.45 0.06 4.55
N ARG A 33 -10.01 -0.64 5.54
CA ARG A 33 -9.28 -1.48 6.48
C ARG A 33 -8.87 -2.80 5.83
N ALA A 34 -9.81 -3.49 5.19
CA ALA A 34 -9.57 -4.77 4.52
C ALA A 34 -8.53 -4.67 3.41
N ALA A 35 -8.51 -3.57 2.65
CA ALA A 35 -7.53 -3.32 1.60
C ALA A 35 -6.13 -2.96 2.13
N CYS A 36 -6.00 -2.57 3.39
CA CYS A 36 -4.71 -2.25 3.98
C CYS A 36 -3.96 -3.52 4.38
N PRO A 37 -2.76 -3.82 3.82
CA PRO A 37 -2.01 -5.04 4.14
C PRO A 37 -1.70 -5.24 5.62
N VAL A 38 -1.56 -4.14 6.39
CA VAL A 38 -1.38 -4.18 7.85
C VAL A 38 -2.69 -3.99 8.62
N ASN A 39 -3.82 -3.99 7.92
CA ASN A 39 -5.16 -3.90 8.47
C ASN A 39 -5.39 -2.67 9.38
N THR A 40 -4.87 -1.49 8.96
CA THR A 40 -5.06 -0.23 9.70
C THR A 40 -6.53 0.19 9.67
N ASN A 41 -7.08 0.55 10.82
CA ASN A 41 -8.42 1.13 10.93
C ASN A 41 -8.45 2.56 10.35
N ALA A 42 -8.46 2.64 9.02
CA ALA A 42 -8.36 3.92 8.31
C ALA A 42 -9.60 4.79 8.50
N GLY A 43 -10.79 4.20 8.44
CA GLY A 43 -12.04 4.92 8.70
C GLY A 43 -12.10 5.50 10.10
N GLY A 44 -11.66 4.72 11.10
CA GLY A 44 -11.62 5.16 12.50
C GLY A 44 -10.77 6.41 12.69
N TYR A 45 -9.50 6.39 12.24
CA TYR A 45 -8.65 7.58 12.41
C TYR A 45 -9.12 8.77 11.56
N VAL A 46 -9.69 8.55 10.38
CA VAL A 46 -10.28 9.62 9.55
C VAL A 46 -11.45 10.29 10.28
N SER A 47 -12.33 9.50 10.90
CA SER A 47 -13.45 10.01 11.69
C SER A 47 -12.98 10.80 12.92
N LEU A 48 -12.00 10.28 13.66
CA LEU A 48 -11.41 10.98 14.81
C LEU A 48 -10.76 12.33 14.41
N ILE A 49 -10.13 12.41 13.23
CA ILE A 49 -9.60 13.68 12.70
C ILE A 49 -10.73 14.67 12.44
N ALA A 50 -11.84 14.23 11.84
CA ALA A 50 -13.00 15.07 11.59
C ALA A 50 -13.52 15.73 12.88
N GLN A 51 -13.47 14.98 13.97
CA GLN A 51 -13.94 15.41 15.29
C GLN A 51 -12.90 16.21 16.11
N GLY A 52 -11.63 16.22 15.67
CA GLY A 52 -10.53 16.90 16.37
C GLY A 52 -9.79 16.05 17.40
N HIS A 53 -10.06 14.73 17.47
CA HIS A 53 -9.36 13.77 18.32
C HIS A 53 -8.07 13.26 17.66
N TYR A 54 -7.10 14.15 17.47
CA TYR A 54 -5.91 13.88 16.65
C TYR A 54 -4.95 12.87 17.28
N ARG A 55 -4.83 12.89 18.61
CA ARG A 55 -3.97 11.94 19.33
C ARG A 55 -4.51 10.52 19.22
N GLU A 56 -5.80 10.35 19.43
CA GLU A 56 -6.52 9.08 19.30
C GLU A 56 -6.47 8.57 17.87
N ALA A 57 -6.61 9.46 16.88
CA ALA A 57 -6.42 9.14 15.48
C ALA A 57 -5.01 8.60 15.19
N TYR A 58 -3.98 9.22 15.79
CA TYR A 58 -2.61 8.73 15.67
C TYR A 58 -2.43 7.32 16.25
N LEU A 59 -3.06 7.02 17.40
CA LEU A 59 -3.01 5.66 17.98
C LEU A 59 -3.48 4.62 16.97
N LEU A 60 -4.66 4.81 16.36
CA LEU A 60 -5.20 3.89 15.36
C LEU A 60 -4.32 3.77 14.10
N ALA A 61 -3.64 4.83 13.72
CA ALA A 61 -2.79 4.84 12.52
C ALA A 61 -1.42 4.20 12.77
N ARG A 62 -0.83 4.42 13.98
CA ARG A 62 0.51 3.97 14.35
C ARG A 62 0.55 2.53 14.81
N ALA A 63 -0.41 2.10 15.66
CA ALA A 63 -0.39 0.79 16.30
C ALA A 63 -0.15 -0.39 15.32
N PRO A 64 -0.85 -0.49 14.17
CA PRO A 64 -0.63 -1.57 13.22
C PRO A 64 0.50 -1.29 12.21
N ASN A 65 1.16 -0.13 12.23
CA ASN A 65 2.11 0.27 11.20
C ASN A 65 3.39 0.87 11.79
N PRO A 66 4.47 0.09 11.89
CA PRO A 66 5.77 0.55 12.40
C PRO A 66 6.40 1.72 11.63
N LEU A 67 6.01 1.92 10.38
CA LEU A 67 6.50 2.96 9.48
C LEU A 67 5.36 3.92 9.08
N ALA A 68 4.58 4.37 10.06
CA ALA A 68 3.38 5.17 9.78
C ALA A 68 3.68 6.52 9.13
N SER A 69 4.76 7.20 9.53
CA SER A 69 5.19 8.49 8.99
C SER A 69 5.68 8.36 7.55
N VAL A 70 6.46 7.32 7.25
CA VAL A 70 6.85 6.96 5.87
C VAL A 70 5.61 6.68 5.02
N CYS A 71 4.69 5.85 5.52
CA CYS A 71 3.46 5.50 4.78
C CYS A 71 2.52 6.69 4.57
N GLY A 72 2.55 7.70 5.42
CA GLY A 72 1.82 8.97 5.22
C GLY A 72 2.26 9.72 3.97
N ARG A 73 3.48 9.46 3.46
CA ARG A 73 4.05 10.13 2.29
C ARG A 73 4.06 9.27 1.02
N ILE A 74 4.51 8.03 1.13
CA ILE A 74 4.84 7.20 -0.06
C ILE A 74 3.99 5.94 -0.21
N CYS A 75 2.97 5.74 0.63
CA CYS A 75 2.07 4.59 0.46
C CYS A 75 1.26 4.76 -0.84
N ALA A 76 1.20 3.71 -1.66
CA ALA A 76 0.32 3.64 -2.84
C ALA A 76 -1.18 3.51 -2.49
N HIS A 77 -1.55 3.80 -1.25
CA HIS A 77 -2.88 3.96 -0.65
C HIS A 77 -4.00 3.00 -1.19
N PRO A 78 -3.83 1.66 -1.13
CA PRO A 78 -4.87 0.73 -1.56
C PRO A 78 -6.20 0.92 -0.81
N CYS A 79 -6.16 1.52 0.38
CA CYS A 79 -7.32 1.91 1.15
C CYS A 79 -8.17 3.00 0.46
N GLU A 80 -7.57 3.93 -0.30
CA GLU A 80 -8.28 4.93 -1.09
C GLU A 80 -8.93 4.29 -2.32
N ALA A 81 -8.20 3.41 -3.02
CA ALA A 81 -8.74 2.66 -4.16
C ALA A 81 -9.96 1.80 -3.78
N ALA A 82 -10.00 1.27 -2.55
CA ALA A 82 -11.13 0.50 -2.04
C ALA A 82 -12.21 1.36 -1.36
N CYS A 83 -12.03 2.67 -1.23
CA CYS A 83 -12.95 3.53 -0.50
C CYS A 83 -14.30 3.65 -1.21
N ARG A 84 -15.38 3.24 -0.54
CA ARG A 84 -16.76 3.34 -1.08
C ARG A 84 -17.18 4.77 -1.43
N ARG A 85 -16.60 5.78 -0.80
CA ARG A 85 -16.86 7.17 -1.17
C ARG A 85 -16.53 7.44 -2.64
N GLY A 86 -15.55 6.70 -3.20
CA GLY A 86 -15.21 6.78 -4.63
C GLY A 86 -16.33 6.36 -5.59
N GLN A 87 -17.36 5.68 -5.11
CA GLN A 87 -18.56 5.31 -5.90
C GLN A 87 -19.55 6.47 -5.98
N ILE A 88 -19.49 7.42 -5.06
CA ILE A 88 -20.38 8.60 -5.01
C ILE A 88 -19.73 9.77 -5.75
N ASP A 89 -18.50 10.12 -5.38
CA ASP A 89 -17.74 11.24 -5.97
C ASP A 89 -16.24 10.88 -6.09
N GLN A 90 -15.47 11.05 -5.02
CA GLN A 90 -14.05 10.75 -4.96
C GLN A 90 -13.70 10.11 -3.60
N PRO A 91 -12.75 9.16 -3.55
CA PRO A 91 -12.34 8.53 -2.30
C PRO A 91 -11.84 9.56 -1.30
N ILE A 92 -11.84 9.23 -0.01
CA ILE A 92 -11.20 10.03 1.04
C ILE A 92 -9.69 10.06 0.81
N ALA A 93 -9.04 11.22 1.01
CA ALA A 93 -7.59 11.38 0.95
C ALA A 93 -6.90 10.78 2.19
N ILE A 94 -7.02 9.46 2.35
CA ILE A 94 -6.65 8.70 3.57
C ILE A 94 -5.14 8.81 3.86
N ARG A 95 -4.29 8.76 2.82
CA ARG A 95 -2.83 8.91 2.95
C ARG A 95 -2.46 10.29 3.49
N ALA A 96 -3.06 11.35 2.94
CA ALA A 96 -2.83 12.71 3.40
C ALA A 96 -3.33 12.93 4.85
N MET A 97 -4.45 12.31 5.22
CA MET A 97 -4.96 12.32 6.60
C MET A 97 -4.01 11.61 7.56
N LYS A 98 -3.39 10.50 7.14
CA LYS A 98 -2.34 9.83 7.92
C LYS A 98 -1.12 10.73 8.11
N ARG A 99 -0.65 11.40 7.05
CA ARG A 99 0.43 12.39 7.13
C ARG A 99 0.09 13.49 8.14
N PHE A 100 -1.11 14.04 8.07
CA PHE A 100 -1.57 15.13 8.96
C PHE A 100 -1.42 14.80 10.45
N ILE A 101 -1.77 13.58 10.88
CA ILE A 101 -1.63 13.17 12.29
C ILE A 101 -0.20 12.79 12.66
N ASN A 102 0.56 12.19 11.72
CA ASN A 102 1.95 11.84 11.98
C ASN A 102 2.84 13.07 12.17
N GLU A 103 2.64 14.15 11.40
CA GLU A 103 3.37 15.41 11.60
C GLU A 103 3.12 16.05 12.97
N ARG A 104 2.02 15.70 13.65
CA ARG A 104 1.67 16.20 14.98
C ARG A 104 2.10 15.29 16.12
N TYR A 105 2.10 13.98 15.92
CA TYR A 105 2.31 13.00 16.97
C TYR A 105 3.30 11.89 16.60
N GLY A 106 3.77 11.83 15.36
CA GLY A 106 4.72 10.85 14.86
C GLY A 106 6.16 11.19 15.18
N VAL A 107 7.08 10.42 14.59
CA VAL A 107 8.53 10.56 14.79
C VAL A 107 9.07 11.92 14.33
N GLU A 108 8.40 12.59 13.41
CA GLU A 108 8.73 13.93 12.91
C GLU A 108 8.21 15.06 13.80
N SER A 109 7.38 14.76 14.78
CA SER A 109 6.86 15.73 15.74
C SER A 109 7.83 15.99 16.90
N SER A 110 7.41 16.80 17.86
CA SER A 110 8.13 17.02 19.11
C SER A 110 7.95 15.90 20.15
N CYS A 111 7.18 14.85 19.84
CA CYS A 111 6.97 13.72 20.75
C CYS A 111 8.26 12.94 20.98
N SER A 112 8.50 12.53 22.23
CA SER A 112 9.61 11.67 22.58
C SER A 112 9.36 10.22 22.13
N PHE A 113 10.42 9.41 22.02
CA PHE A 113 10.27 7.98 21.69
C PHE A 113 9.54 7.19 22.79
N GLU A 114 9.65 7.60 24.04
CA GLU A 114 8.87 7.03 25.14
C GLU A 114 7.37 7.29 25.00
N GLU A 115 6.98 8.46 24.52
CA GLU A 115 5.58 8.77 24.24
C GLU A 115 5.07 7.93 23.06
N ILE A 116 5.86 7.80 21.99
CA ILE A 116 5.53 6.95 20.84
C ILE A 116 5.42 5.48 21.28
N LEU A 117 6.33 4.99 22.13
CA LEU A 117 6.30 3.62 22.64
C LEU A 117 5.02 3.29 23.41
N ARG A 118 4.43 4.28 24.15
CA ARG A 118 3.17 4.07 24.88
C ARG A 118 1.96 3.82 23.97
N VAL A 119 2.05 4.23 22.71
CA VAL A 119 0.96 4.11 21.73
C VAL A 119 1.18 2.98 20.74
N VAL A 120 2.38 2.38 20.74
CA VAL A 120 2.67 1.24 19.87
C VAL A 120 2.01 -0.01 20.44
N GLU A 121 1.21 -0.66 19.62
CA GLU A 121 0.61 -1.96 19.95
C GLU A 121 1.71 -3.02 20.11
N ARG A 122 1.72 -3.68 21.25
CA ARG A 122 2.57 -4.86 21.46
C ARG A 122 1.85 -6.08 20.88
N PRO A 123 2.36 -6.67 19.80
CA PRO A 123 1.69 -7.79 19.14
C PRO A 123 1.58 -9.03 20.04
N ARG A 124 2.49 -9.15 21.05
CA ARG A 124 2.48 -10.22 22.05
C ARG A 124 3.21 -9.78 23.33
N PRO A 125 2.93 -10.42 24.49
CA PRO A 125 3.74 -10.25 25.70
C PRO A 125 5.21 -10.63 25.44
N PRO A 126 6.18 -9.97 26.08
CA PRO A 126 7.59 -10.30 25.94
C PRO A 126 7.89 -11.78 26.19
N ALA A 127 8.83 -12.32 25.41
CA ALA A 127 9.30 -13.69 25.58
C ALA A 127 10.03 -13.85 26.93
N SER A 128 9.76 -14.95 27.63
CA SER A 128 10.48 -15.30 28.87
C SER A 128 11.95 -15.65 28.59
N THR A 129 12.22 -16.19 27.40
CA THR A 129 13.57 -16.49 26.92
C THR A 129 13.77 -15.79 25.59
N PRO A 130 14.56 -14.69 25.55
CA PRO A 130 14.82 -13.97 24.31
C PRO A 130 15.62 -14.82 23.33
N GLY A 131 15.10 -15.04 22.11
CA GLY A 131 15.85 -15.62 21.01
C GLY A 131 16.76 -14.59 20.35
N ARG A 132 17.84 -15.07 19.70
CA ARG A 132 18.74 -14.26 18.87
C ARG A 132 18.31 -14.41 17.40
N ILE A 133 17.94 -13.31 16.79
CA ILE A 133 17.41 -13.29 15.43
C ILE A 133 18.28 -12.39 14.55
N ALA A 134 18.70 -12.92 13.40
CA ALA A 134 19.31 -12.14 12.33
C ALA A 134 18.27 -11.73 11.29
N ILE A 135 18.34 -10.50 10.85
CA ILE A 135 17.58 -9.98 9.71
C ILE A 135 18.57 -9.52 8.64
N ILE A 136 18.44 -10.01 7.43
CA ILE A 136 19.29 -9.61 6.30
C ILE A 136 18.49 -8.65 5.43
N GLY A 137 18.86 -7.36 5.50
CA GLY A 137 18.23 -6.25 4.81
C GLY A 137 17.43 -5.33 5.73
N SER A 138 17.77 -4.05 5.70
CA SER A 138 17.13 -2.96 6.48
C SER A 138 16.02 -2.24 5.71
N GLY A 139 15.43 -2.89 4.70
CA GLY A 139 14.26 -2.39 3.99
C GLY A 139 12.98 -2.45 4.84
N PRO A 140 11.82 -2.03 4.30
CA PRO A 140 10.58 -1.94 5.08
C PRO A 140 10.15 -3.26 5.73
N ALA A 141 10.39 -4.41 5.07
CA ALA A 141 10.09 -5.72 5.66
C ALA A 141 11.00 -6.03 6.85
N GLY A 142 12.31 -5.81 6.69
CA GLY A 142 13.29 -6.06 7.76
C GLY A 142 13.06 -5.14 8.96
N LEU A 143 12.83 -3.85 8.73
CA LEU A 143 12.55 -2.87 9.79
C LEU A 143 11.26 -3.20 10.55
N ALA A 144 10.19 -3.58 9.84
CA ALA A 144 8.93 -3.95 10.48
C ALA A 144 9.04 -5.24 11.29
N CYS A 145 9.78 -6.23 10.78
CA CYS A 145 10.07 -7.47 11.51
C CYS A 145 10.88 -7.19 12.77
N ALA A 146 11.94 -6.40 12.67
CA ALA A 146 12.79 -6.01 13.80
C ALA A 146 12.02 -5.27 14.89
N HIS A 147 11.17 -4.31 14.48
CA HIS A 147 10.30 -3.56 15.39
C HIS A 147 9.42 -4.50 16.23
N ASP A 148 8.67 -5.39 15.57
CA ASP A 148 7.73 -6.26 16.28
C ASP A 148 8.46 -7.31 17.14
N LEU A 149 9.57 -7.90 16.66
CA LEU A 149 10.38 -8.85 17.43
C LEU A 149 11.02 -8.20 18.67
N ALA A 150 11.50 -6.96 18.55
CA ALA A 150 12.02 -6.20 19.69
C ALA A 150 10.94 -5.93 20.75
N LEU A 151 9.71 -5.57 20.31
CA LEU A 151 8.56 -5.42 21.22
C LEU A 151 8.14 -6.75 21.89
N MET A 152 8.38 -7.89 21.21
CA MET A 152 8.19 -9.23 21.77
C MET A 152 9.35 -9.67 22.70
N GLY A 153 10.38 -8.83 22.89
CA GLY A 153 11.49 -9.05 23.81
C GLY A 153 12.64 -9.89 23.25
N HIS A 154 12.71 -10.12 21.95
CA HIS A 154 13.82 -10.81 21.32
C HIS A 154 15.03 -9.91 21.06
N ARG A 155 16.22 -10.53 20.91
CA ARG A 155 17.46 -9.84 20.52
C ARG A 155 17.58 -9.87 19.01
N VAL A 156 17.51 -8.71 18.38
CA VAL A 156 17.47 -8.58 16.93
C VAL A 156 18.69 -7.83 16.41
N THR A 157 19.39 -8.43 15.45
CA THR A 157 20.46 -7.75 14.70
C THR A 157 20.08 -7.67 13.22
N ILE A 158 20.07 -6.48 12.65
CA ILE A 158 19.89 -6.24 11.22
C ILE A 158 21.26 -6.12 10.56
N PHE A 159 21.50 -6.93 9.52
CA PHE A 159 22.66 -6.86 8.64
C PHE A 159 22.25 -6.24 7.31
N ASP A 160 22.98 -5.25 6.84
CA ASP A 160 22.76 -4.66 5.52
C ASP A 160 24.09 -4.35 4.82
N ALA A 161 24.19 -4.70 3.54
CA ALA A 161 25.35 -4.41 2.71
C ALA A 161 25.50 -2.91 2.41
N ALA A 162 24.42 -2.14 2.48
CA ALA A 162 24.48 -0.69 2.33
C ALA A 162 25.09 -0.02 3.57
N PRO A 163 25.83 1.10 3.39
CA PRO A 163 26.37 1.87 4.52
C PRO A 163 25.31 2.64 5.30
N VAL A 164 24.09 2.72 4.78
CA VAL A 164 22.94 3.42 5.37
C VAL A 164 21.73 2.51 5.42
N PRO A 165 20.91 2.55 6.50
CA PRO A 165 19.72 1.73 6.62
C PRO A 165 18.53 2.32 5.85
N GLY A 166 17.48 1.50 5.62
CA GLY A 166 16.23 1.92 5.01
C GLY A 166 15.92 1.26 3.66
N GLY A 167 16.88 0.48 3.10
CA GLY A 167 16.69 -0.23 1.83
C GLY A 167 16.26 0.71 0.70
N MET A 168 15.31 0.28 -0.14
CA MET A 168 14.85 1.09 -1.28
C MET A 168 14.06 2.35 -0.86
N MET A 169 13.58 2.47 0.36
CA MET A 169 13.04 3.74 0.88
C MET A 169 14.13 4.83 0.95
N ARG A 170 15.37 4.44 1.29
CA ARG A 170 16.53 5.33 1.34
C ARG A 170 17.24 5.46 0.00
N LEU A 171 17.43 4.33 -0.68
CA LEU A 171 18.29 4.23 -1.86
C LEU A 171 17.55 4.46 -3.17
N GLY A 172 16.24 4.17 -3.24
CA GLY A 172 15.43 4.24 -4.45
C GLY A 172 14.47 5.42 -4.49
N ILE A 173 13.83 5.77 -3.38
CA ILE A 173 12.84 6.85 -3.35
C ILE A 173 13.58 8.19 -3.20
N PRO A 174 13.27 9.20 -4.04
CA PRO A 174 13.90 10.51 -3.97
C PRO A 174 13.55 11.31 -2.70
N ASP A 175 14.46 12.20 -2.26
CA ASP A 175 14.29 13.05 -1.08
C ASP A 175 13.04 13.93 -1.15
N TYR A 176 12.70 14.43 -2.32
CA TYR A 176 11.52 15.28 -2.52
C TYR A 176 10.17 14.57 -2.34
N ARG A 177 10.19 13.21 -2.26
CA ARG A 177 9.02 12.39 -1.90
C ARG A 177 9.09 11.85 -0.48
N LEU A 178 10.30 11.51 -0.01
CA LEU A 178 10.52 10.98 1.32
C LEU A 178 11.76 11.65 1.95
N PRO A 179 11.58 12.67 2.78
CA PRO A 179 12.67 13.34 3.48
C PRO A 179 13.53 12.37 4.28
N ARG A 180 14.85 12.51 4.19
CA ARG A 180 15.81 11.59 4.83
C ARG A 180 15.74 11.64 6.35
N GLU A 181 15.54 12.81 6.91
CA GLU A 181 15.42 13.05 8.34
C GLU A 181 14.25 12.29 8.94
N LEU A 182 13.13 12.25 8.24
CA LEU A 182 11.95 11.50 8.66
C LEU A 182 12.22 9.99 8.67
N LEU A 183 12.80 9.46 7.61
CA LEU A 183 13.15 8.03 7.54
C LEU A 183 14.15 7.66 8.63
N GLU A 184 15.15 8.51 8.89
CA GLU A 184 16.13 8.29 9.95
C GLU A 184 15.45 8.27 11.32
N ARG A 185 14.50 9.18 11.59
CA ARG A 185 13.74 9.19 12.85
C ARG A 185 12.92 7.90 13.07
N GLU A 186 12.30 7.33 12.01
CA GLU A 186 11.63 6.02 12.13
C GLU A 186 12.64 4.91 12.46
N ILE A 187 13.83 4.94 11.87
CA ILE A 187 14.88 3.95 12.13
C ILE A 187 15.48 4.14 13.52
N GLU A 188 15.69 5.37 13.98
CA GLU A 188 16.14 5.68 15.33
C GLU A 188 15.15 5.17 16.39
N PHE A 189 13.86 5.27 16.13
CA PHE A 189 12.85 4.67 17.01
C PHE A 189 13.03 3.14 17.10
N ILE A 190 13.34 2.46 15.99
CA ILE A 190 13.60 1.02 16.00
C ILE A 190 14.91 0.70 16.77
N ARG A 191 15.95 1.53 16.65
CA ARG A 191 17.16 1.43 17.49
C ARG A 191 16.86 1.64 18.98
N PHE A 192 16.00 2.60 19.30
CA PHE A 192 15.56 2.85 20.67
C PHE A 192 14.87 1.62 21.30
N LEU A 193 14.22 0.76 20.49
CA LEU A 193 13.68 -0.53 20.96
C LEU A 193 14.75 -1.58 21.25
N GLY A 194 16.04 -1.30 21.02
CA GLY A 194 17.16 -2.20 21.30
C GLY A 194 17.62 -3.04 20.09
N VAL A 195 17.20 -2.70 18.88
CA VAL A 195 17.67 -3.38 17.65
C VAL A 195 19.08 -2.94 17.29
N GLU A 196 19.98 -3.91 17.09
CA GLU A 196 21.34 -3.68 16.61
C GLU A 196 21.38 -3.59 15.09
N PHE A 197 22.17 -2.67 14.53
CA PHE A 197 22.39 -2.51 13.09
C PHE A 197 23.87 -2.72 12.75
N ARG A 198 24.14 -3.68 11.87
CA ARG A 198 25.46 -3.93 11.26
C ARG A 198 25.38 -3.58 9.78
N LEU A 199 25.75 -2.32 9.50
CA LEU A 199 25.71 -1.74 8.17
C LEU A 199 27.05 -1.92 7.45
N GLY A 200 27.05 -1.95 6.11
CA GLY A 200 28.24 -2.22 5.31
C GLY A 200 28.72 -3.65 5.40
N VAL A 201 27.89 -4.57 5.89
CA VAL A 201 28.20 -6.01 6.01
C VAL A 201 27.46 -6.78 4.93
N GLU A 202 28.17 -7.22 3.91
CA GLU A 202 27.62 -8.03 2.82
C GLU A 202 27.72 -9.50 3.17
N ILE A 203 26.56 -10.11 3.49
CA ILE A 203 26.49 -11.57 3.71
C ILE A 203 26.85 -12.28 2.42
N GLY A 204 27.68 -13.33 2.52
CA GLY A 204 28.28 -14.03 1.40
C GLY A 204 29.69 -13.51 1.04
N ARG A 205 30.13 -12.42 1.65
CA ARG A 205 31.45 -11.82 1.44
C ARG A 205 32.22 -11.62 2.76
N GLU A 206 31.74 -10.72 3.65
CA GLU A 206 32.37 -10.46 4.96
C GLU A 206 32.01 -11.56 5.98
N MET A 207 30.84 -12.17 5.87
CA MET A 207 30.31 -13.27 6.68
C MET A 207 29.50 -14.20 5.79
N THR A 208 29.73 -15.48 5.84
CA THR A 208 28.93 -16.46 5.10
C THR A 208 27.54 -16.61 5.69
N PHE A 209 26.58 -17.01 4.87
CA PHE A 209 25.22 -17.31 5.34
C PHE A 209 25.21 -18.45 6.37
N ALA A 210 26.10 -19.44 6.25
CA ALA A 210 26.25 -20.55 7.18
C ALA A 210 26.73 -20.09 8.56
N GLU A 211 27.72 -19.21 8.64
CA GLU A 211 28.20 -18.62 9.88
C GLU A 211 27.10 -17.80 10.57
N LEU A 212 26.41 -16.92 9.84
CA LEU A 212 25.30 -16.13 10.37
C LEU A 212 24.21 -17.03 10.95
N ARG A 213 23.85 -18.12 10.24
CA ARG A 213 22.87 -19.10 10.70
C ARG A 213 23.31 -19.84 11.97
N ALA A 214 24.58 -20.15 12.11
CA ALA A 214 25.11 -20.85 13.30
C ALA A 214 25.04 -19.98 14.57
N GLU A 215 25.09 -18.65 14.42
CA GLU A 215 25.07 -17.69 15.52
C GLU A 215 23.64 -17.30 15.97
N HIS A 216 22.60 -17.58 15.14
CA HIS A 216 21.23 -17.11 15.38
C HIS A 216 20.22 -18.27 15.30
N GLU A 217 19.21 -18.23 16.16
CA GLU A 217 18.17 -19.25 16.28
C GLU A 217 17.12 -19.13 15.16
N ALA A 218 16.95 -17.93 14.59
CA ALA A 218 16.12 -17.71 13.40
C ALA A 218 16.73 -16.62 12.51
N VAL A 219 16.45 -16.70 11.21
CA VAL A 219 16.92 -15.76 10.20
C VAL A 219 15.74 -15.28 9.36
N PHE A 220 15.62 -13.98 9.16
CA PHE A 220 14.66 -13.37 8.24
C PHE A 220 15.37 -12.74 7.04
N LEU A 221 15.08 -13.25 5.83
CA LEU A 221 15.62 -12.75 4.58
C LEU A 221 14.70 -11.65 4.03
N ALA A 222 15.18 -10.41 4.04
CA ALA A 222 14.46 -9.21 3.62
C ALA A 222 15.30 -8.33 2.67
N THR A 223 16.14 -8.96 1.82
CA THR A 223 17.12 -8.30 0.94
C THR A 223 16.48 -7.51 -0.20
N GLY A 224 15.19 -7.73 -0.48
CA GLY A 224 14.44 -7.06 -1.54
C GLY A 224 14.93 -7.41 -2.95
N CYS A 225 14.66 -6.50 -3.90
CA CYS A 225 15.08 -6.59 -5.30
C CYS A 225 16.04 -5.43 -5.63
N ARG A 226 17.36 -5.66 -5.52
CA ARG A 226 18.39 -4.62 -5.69
C ARG A 226 19.01 -4.54 -7.07
N LYS A 227 18.74 -5.49 -7.97
CA LYS A 227 19.26 -5.46 -9.35
C LYS A 227 18.20 -4.96 -10.30
N GLY A 228 18.54 -3.94 -11.10
CA GLY A 228 17.70 -3.50 -12.21
C GLY A 228 17.66 -4.53 -13.33
N LYS A 229 16.49 -4.72 -13.94
CA LYS A 229 16.37 -5.55 -15.14
C LYS A 229 17.03 -4.87 -16.32
N MET A 230 17.80 -5.64 -17.10
CA MET A 230 18.36 -5.22 -18.38
C MET A 230 17.59 -5.81 -19.54
N LEU A 231 17.35 -5.02 -20.57
CA LEU A 231 16.80 -5.52 -21.84
C LEU A 231 17.90 -6.18 -22.67
N LYS A 232 17.54 -7.26 -23.34
CA LYS A 232 18.43 -7.88 -24.35
C LYS A 232 18.22 -7.19 -25.69
N LEU A 233 18.67 -5.93 -25.81
CA LEU A 233 18.61 -5.13 -27.01
C LEU A 233 20.01 -4.78 -27.53
N PRO A 234 20.20 -4.56 -28.83
CA PRO A 234 21.46 -4.05 -29.36
C PRO A 234 21.84 -2.73 -28.71
N GLY A 235 23.07 -2.65 -28.20
CA GLY A 235 23.65 -1.40 -27.66
C GLY A 235 23.40 -1.12 -26.19
N THR A 236 22.89 -2.07 -25.41
CA THR A 236 22.74 -1.92 -23.95
C THR A 236 24.07 -1.90 -23.19
N ASP A 237 25.14 -2.25 -23.84
CA ASP A 237 26.55 -2.21 -23.34
C ASP A 237 27.22 -0.83 -23.52
N LYS A 238 26.58 0.14 -24.18
CA LYS A 238 27.17 1.46 -24.45
C LYS A 238 27.24 2.34 -23.22
N LYS A 239 28.24 3.21 -23.16
CA LYS A 239 28.30 4.30 -22.16
C LYS A 239 27.05 5.19 -22.28
N GLY A 240 26.45 5.55 -21.16
CA GLY A 240 25.22 6.32 -21.10
C GLY A 240 23.95 5.46 -20.97
N VAL A 241 24.09 4.12 -20.89
CA VAL A 241 22.98 3.22 -20.51
C VAL A 241 23.07 2.89 -19.03
N LEU A 242 21.98 3.10 -18.30
CA LEU A 242 21.88 2.85 -16.87
C LEU A 242 20.58 2.07 -16.55
N THR A 243 20.58 1.33 -15.46
CA THR A 243 19.32 0.86 -14.88
C THR A 243 18.74 1.93 -13.93
N ALA A 244 17.43 1.92 -13.73
CA ALA A 244 16.76 2.80 -12.77
C ALA A 244 17.32 2.66 -11.35
N VAL A 245 17.64 1.42 -10.95
CA VAL A 245 18.20 1.14 -9.61
C VAL A 245 19.58 1.78 -9.46
N ASP A 246 20.49 1.55 -10.40
CA ASP A 246 21.84 2.13 -10.34
C ASP A 246 21.80 3.65 -10.35
N PHE A 247 20.94 4.23 -11.20
CA PHE A 247 20.75 5.68 -11.25
C PHE A 247 20.26 6.23 -9.91
N LEU A 248 19.14 5.72 -9.37
CA LEU A 248 18.53 6.24 -8.13
C LEU A 248 19.43 6.02 -6.91
N VAL A 249 20.05 4.85 -6.80
CA VAL A 249 20.99 4.54 -5.69
C VAL A 249 22.15 5.53 -5.67
N ASN A 250 22.78 5.78 -6.83
CA ASN A 250 23.90 6.71 -6.90
C ASN A 250 23.48 8.15 -6.61
N VAL A 251 22.35 8.61 -7.17
CA VAL A 251 21.79 9.94 -6.89
C VAL A 251 21.52 10.11 -5.39
N ASN A 252 20.89 9.13 -4.77
CA ASN A 252 20.49 9.19 -3.35
C ASN A 252 21.68 9.03 -2.37
N LEU A 253 22.77 8.41 -2.82
CA LEU A 253 24.03 8.34 -2.06
C LEU A 253 24.98 9.51 -2.35
N GLY A 254 24.64 10.40 -3.28
CA GLY A 254 25.49 11.51 -3.69
C GLY A 254 26.72 11.08 -4.49
N VAL A 255 26.69 9.88 -5.10
CA VAL A 255 27.78 9.39 -5.96
C VAL A 255 27.70 10.08 -7.32
N PRO A 256 28.81 10.68 -7.82
CA PRO A 256 28.82 11.33 -9.11
C PRO A 256 28.42 10.41 -10.26
N LEU A 257 27.52 10.89 -11.13
CA LEU A 257 27.05 10.19 -12.31
C LEU A 257 27.28 11.05 -13.57
N GLU A 258 27.77 10.42 -14.62
CA GLU A 258 27.80 11.03 -15.94
C GLU A 258 26.46 10.83 -16.66
N ILE A 259 25.57 11.80 -16.57
CA ILE A 259 24.36 11.86 -17.40
C ILE A 259 24.36 13.13 -18.23
N GLY A 260 23.94 13.02 -19.50
CA GLY A 260 23.92 14.14 -20.43
C GLY A 260 22.72 15.07 -20.29
N GLU A 261 22.43 15.85 -21.33
CA GLU A 261 21.33 16.82 -21.35
C GLU A 261 20.03 16.23 -21.91
N GLU A 262 20.15 15.23 -22.82
CA GLU A 262 19.03 14.55 -23.48
C GLU A 262 18.85 13.15 -22.87
N VAL A 263 17.97 13.02 -21.91
CA VAL A 263 17.75 11.78 -21.16
C VAL A 263 16.46 11.10 -21.60
N ILE A 264 16.53 9.82 -21.95
CA ILE A 264 15.35 8.99 -22.17
C ILE A 264 15.23 8.00 -21.01
N VAL A 265 14.04 7.96 -20.39
CA VAL A 265 13.64 6.95 -19.41
C VAL A 265 12.67 5.97 -20.07
N VAL A 266 12.98 4.68 -20.01
CA VAL A 266 12.15 3.62 -20.59
C VAL A 266 11.38 2.93 -19.47
N GLY A 267 10.06 3.06 -19.48
CA GLY A 267 9.15 2.44 -18.51
C GLY A 267 7.92 3.28 -18.21
N GLY A 268 6.86 2.67 -17.67
CA GLY A 268 5.55 3.30 -17.39
C GLY A 268 5.11 3.29 -15.91
N GLY A 269 5.93 2.78 -14.98
CA GLY A 269 5.60 2.68 -13.55
C GLY A 269 6.13 3.85 -12.71
N ASN A 270 5.77 3.90 -11.42
CA ASN A 270 6.20 4.95 -10.48
C ASN A 270 7.72 5.15 -10.44
N VAL A 271 8.51 4.06 -10.53
CA VAL A 271 9.98 4.15 -10.57
C VAL A 271 10.47 4.93 -11.79
N ALA A 272 9.79 4.82 -12.94
CA ALA A 272 10.16 5.58 -14.13
C ALA A 272 9.94 7.09 -13.93
N PHE A 273 8.89 7.48 -13.22
CA PHE A 273 8.66 8.88 -12.85
C PHE A 273 9.67 9.38 -11.80
N ASP A 274 10.00 8.57 -10.80
CA ASP A 274 11.06 8.89 -9.84
C ASP A 274 12.39 9.14 -10.54
N VAL A 275 12.75 8.28 -11.50
CA VAL A 275 13.95 8.44 -12.34
C VAL A 275 13.87 9.72 -13.18
N ALA A 276 12.77 9.93 -13.90
CA ALA A 276 12.62 11.07 -14.80
C ALA A 276 12.66 12.41 -14.06
N ARG A 277 11.94 12.50 -12.93
CA ARG A 277 11.90 13.68 -12.08
C ARG A 277 13.26 13.93 -11.40
N SER A 278 13.95 12.86 -10.95
CA SER A 278 15.30 12.96 -10.39
C SER A 278 16.34 13.37 -11.45
N ALA A 279 16.30 12.80 -12.65
CA ALA A 279 17.20 13.17 -13.74
C ALA A 279 17.06 14.65 -14.12
N ARG A 280 15.82 15.16 -14.11
CA ARG A 280 15.56 16.58 -14.39
C ARG A 280 16.11 17.50 -13.30
N ARG A 281 16.10 17.07 -12.03
CA ARG A 281 16.63 17.82 -10.87
C ARG A 281 18.14 17.67 -10.66
N PHE A 282 18.74 16.66 -11.27
CA PHE A 282 20.15 16.36 -11.07
C PHE A 282 21.04 17.45 -11.69
N GLY A 283 21.72 18.24 -10.84
CA GLY A 283 22.47 19.44 -11.25
C GLY A 283 23.82 19.20 -11.90
N GLY A 284 24.25 17.95 -12.14
CA GLY A 284 25.62 17.64 -12.57
C GLY A 284 26.62 17.70 -11.40
N THR A 285 27.87 17.26 -11.63
CA THR A 285 28.96 17.27 -10.64
C THR A 285 29.29 18.68 -10.18
N SER A 286 28.76 19.14 -9.05
CA SER A 286 29.42 20.14 -8.24
C SER A 286 30.56 19.45 -7.50
N THR A 287 31.77 19.86 -7.72
CA THR A 287 32.89 19.47 -6.87
C THR A 287 32.66 20.03 -5.46
N PRO A 288 33.11 19.34 -4.39
CA PRO A 288 32.86 19.77 -3.00
C PRO A 288 33.39 21.18 -2.64
N ASP A 289 34.21 21.76 -3.47
CA ASP A 289 34.85 23.08 -3.23
C ASP A 289 33.99 24.30 -3.62
N GLU A 290 32.82 24.12 -4.25
CA GLU A 290 31.95 25.23 -4.68
C GLU A 290 30.79 25.55 -3.71
N GLU A 291 30.68 24.86 -2.57
CA GLU A 291 29.50 24.95 -1.68
C GLU A 291 29.49 26.14 -0.68
N HIS A 292 30.48 27.03 -0.67
CA HIS A 292 30.63 28.02 0.43
C HIS A 292 30.58 29.48 0.06
N HIS A 293 29.92 29.95 -1.01
CA HIS A 293 29.66 31.39 -1.16
C HIS A 293 28.34 31.74 -1.83
N ASN A 294 27.43 32.41 -1.05
CA ASN A 294 26.19 33.10 -1.44
C ASN A 294 24.91 32.25 -1.59
N LEU A 295 24.26 31.92 -0.46
CA LEU A 295 23.00 31.18 -0.35
C LEU A 295 21.81 31.73 -1.18
N ALA A 296 21.71 33.03 -1.46
CA ALA A 296 20.57 33.60 -2.19
C ALA A 296 20.75 33.60 -3.72
N VAL A 297 22.01 33.73 -4.21
CA VAL A 297 22.30 33.65 -5.64
C VAL A 297 22.34 32.18 -6.09
N ASP A 298 22.77 31.29 -5.23
CA ASP A 298 22.82 29.84 -5.49
C ASP A 298 21.46 29.20 -5.65
N ALA A 299 20.44 29.66 -4.93
CA ALA A 299 19.06 29.15 -5.07
C ALA A 299 18.46 29.46 -6.46
N ALA A 300 18.67 30.68 -6.97
CA ALA A 300 18.22 31.08 -8.31
C ALA A 300 19.03 30.42 -9.44
N VAL A 301 20.35 30.24 -9.22
CA VAL A 301 21.25 29.55 -10.16
C VAL A 301 20.98 28.04 -10.13
N ALA A 302 20.75 27.45 -8.96
CA ALA A 302 20.35 26.05 -8.81
C ALA A 302 19.01 25.82 -9.49
N ALA A 303 18.00 26.65 -9.25
CA ALA A 303 16.70 26.57 -9.91
C ALA A 303 16.81 26.71 -11.44
N SER A 304 17.68 27.59 -11.94
CA SER A 304 17.91 27.73 -13.38
C SER A 304 18.70 26.56 -13.99
N ARG A 305 19.57 25.90 -13.21
CA ARG A 305 20.29 24.68 -13.62
C ARG A 305 19.42 23.44 -13.57
N MET A 306 18.44 23.37 -12.66
CA MET A 306 17.50 22.25 -12.52
C MET A 306 16.62 22.00 -13.75
N LEU A 307 16.37 23.03 -14.57
CA LEU A 307 15.47 22.94 -15.72
C LEU A 307 16.18 22.69 -17.06
N ARG A 308 17.48 22.46 -17.08
CA ARG A 308 18.24 22.34 -18.33
C ARG A 308 18.11 21.00 -19.03
N ARG A 309 17.95 19.89 -18.29
CA ARG A 309 17.83 18.58 -18.94
C ARG A 309 16.46 18.36 -19.55
N ARG A 310 16.47 17.92 -20.79
CA ARG A 310 15.28 17.45 -21.49
C ARG A 310 15.09 15.97 -21.19
N VAL A 311 14.05 15.66 -20.44
CA VAL A 311 13.75 14.27 -20.06
C VAL A 311 12.50 13.80 -20.83
N THR A 312 12.67 12.70 -21.55
CA THR A 312 11.59 12.03 -22.27
C THR A 312 11.36 10.66 -21.64
N LEU A 313 10.12 10.38 -21.23
CA LEU A 313 9.69 9.06 -20.78
C LEU A 313 9.03 8.32 -21.94
N VAL A 314 9.47 7.10 -22.21
CA VAL A 314 8.94 6.23 -23.29
C VAL A 314 8.27 5.04 -22.63
N SER A 315 6.96 4.87 -22.88
CA SER A 315 6.13 3.80 -22.31
C SER A 315 5.52 2.92 -23.41
N LEU A 316 5.48 1.61 -23.15
CA LEU A 316 4.75 0.62 -23.97
C LEU A 316 3.25 0.88 -23.89
N GLU A 317 2.78 1.33 -22.74
CA GLU A 317 1.38 1.54 -22.41
C GLU A 317 0.83 2.85 -23.00
N SER A 318 -0.47 2.91 -23.20
CA SER A 318 -1.21 4.17 -23.32
C SER A 318 -1.24 4.88 -21.96
N ARG A 319 -1.72 6.13 -21.94
CA ARG A 319 -1.86 6.89 -20.69
C ARG A 319 -2.71 6.14 -19.65
N ASP A 320 -3.82 5.56 -20.08
CA ASP A 320 -4.79 4.90 -19.20
C ASP A 320 -4.36 3.48 -18.76
N GLU A 321 -3.39 2.90 -19.46
CA GLU A 321 -2.82 1.58 -19.13
C GLU A 321 -1.54 1.68 -18.32
N MET A 322 -0.99 2.89 -18.12
CA MET A 322 0.24 3.06 -17.36
C MET A 322 0.07 2.56 -15.91
N PRO A 323 1.00 1.73 -15.40
CA PRO A 323 0.94 1.23 -14.03
C PRO A 323 1.35 2.25 -12.97
N ALA A 324 1.78 3.45 -13.37
CA ALA A 324 2.07 4.54 -12.44
C ALA A 324 0.78 5.15 -11.87
N ASP A 325 0.86 5.62 -10.62
CA ASP A 325 -0.23 6.35 -9.99
C ASP A 325 -0.56 7.62 -10.81
N PRO A 326 -1.86 7.93 -11.02
CA PRO A 326 -2.26 9.11 -11.79
C PRO A 326 -1.64 10.42 -11.30
N GLU A 327 -1.44 10.55 -9.99
CA GLU A 327 -0.80 11.71 -9.35
C GLU A 327 0.68 11.86 -9.80
N GLU A 328 1.42 10.75 -9.94
CA GLU A 328 2.81 10.77 -10.41
C GLU A 328 2.91 11.14 -11.90
N ILE A 329 1.94 10.69 -12.71
CA ILE A 329 1.86 11.04 -14.13
C ILE A 329 1.59 12.54 -14.28
N GLU A 330 0.63 13.08 -13.51
CA GLU A 330 0.29 14.50 -13.50
C GLU A 330 1.46 15.37 -13.04
N GLU A 331 2.08 15.02 -11.92
CA GLU A 331 3.24 15.74 -11.38
C GLU A 331 4.45 15.71 -12.33
N GLY A 332 4.73 14.54 -12.94
CA GLY A 332 5.80 14.44 -13.95
C GLY A 332 5.53 15.34 -15.17
N SER A 333 4.29 15.40 -15.63
CA SER A 333 3.87 16.27 -16.73
C SER A 333 3.99 17.76 -16.36
N HIS A 334 3.56 18.15 -15.15
CA HIS A 334 3.73 19.51 -14.62
C HIS A 334 5.19 19.92 -14.52
N GLU A 335 6.09 19.00 -14.17
CA GLU A 335 7.54 19.25 -14.15
C GLU A 335 8.17 19.27 -15.55
N GLY A 336 7.38 19.13 -16.62
CA GLY A 336 7.81 19.25 -18.00
C GLY A 336 8.53 17.99 -18.53
N ILE A 337 8.23 16.81 -18.00
CA ILE A 337 8.65 15.54 -18.58
C ILE A 337 7.77 15.28 -19.82
N ARG A 338 8.42 15.06 -20.97
CA ARG A 338 7.74 14.65 -22.20
C ARG A 338 7.44 13.16 -22.10
N ILE A 339 6.16 12.76 -22.22
CA ILE A 339 5.76 11.36 -22.21
C ILE A 339 5.39 10.93 -23.63
N ILE A 340 5.97 9.82 -24.08
CA ILE A 340 5.66 9.20 -25.38
C ILE A 340 5.06 7.83 -25.07
N HIS A 341 3.77 7.72 -25.33
CA HIS A 341 2.99 6.50 -25.13
C HIS A 341 3.06 5.57 -26.35
N ARG A 342 2.74 4.30 -26.16
CA ARG A 342 2.65 3.27 -27.19
C ARG A 342 3.93 3.12 -28.00
N ARG A 343 5.09 3.28 -27.35
CA ARG A 343 6.39 3.04 -27.95
C ARG A 343 7.28 2.15 -27.09
N GLY A 344 7.90 1.17 -27.76
CA GLY A 344 8.88 0.28 -27.15
C GLY A 344 10.31 0.56 -27.62
N PRO A 345 11.34 0.29 -26.80
CA PRO A 345 12.73 0.36 -27.22
C PRO A 345 13.03 -0.79 -28.18
N HIS A 346 13.75 -0.49 -29.28
CA HIS A 346 14.18 -1.48 -30.27
C HIS A 346 15.70 -1.66 -30.29
N ALA A 347 16.46 -0.57 -30.32
CA ALA A 347 17.93 -0.58 -30.27
C ALA A 347 18.46 0.72 -29.68
N ILE A 348 19.62 0.67 -29.03
CA ILE A 348 20.36 1.85 -28.57
C ILE A 348 21.51 2.11 -29.53
N LEU A 349 21.48 3.27 -30.17
CA LEU A 349 22.40 3.65 -31.26
C LEU A 349 23.58 4.45 -30.72
N GLY A 350 24.68 4.42 -31.46
CA GLY A 350 25.88 5.20 -31.18
C GLY A 350 27.18 4.39 -31.30
N ASN A 351 28.31 5.06 -31.35
CA ASN A 351 29.61 4.45 -31.43
C ASN A 351 30.31 4.45 -30.05
N GLY A 352 30.19 3.36 -29.30
CA GLY A 352 30.70 3.22 -27.93
C GLY A 352 29.97 4.01 -26.85
N ARG A 353 29.22 5.08 -27.24
CA ARG A 353 28.37 5.90 -26.37
C ARG A 353 27.00 6.09 -27.02
N VAL A 354 25.97 6.26 -26.20
CA VAL A 354 24.59 6.51 -26.65
C VAL A 354 24.53 7.80 -27.48
N SER A 355 23.86 7.77 -28.62
CA SER A 355 23.54 8.94 -29.46
C SER A 355 22.04 9.02 -29.81
N ALA A 356 21.31 7.92 -29.77
CA ALA A 356 19.87 7.89 -29.96
C ALA A 356 19.28 6.58 -29.42
N LEU A 357 17.98 6.60 -29.08
CA LEU A 357 17.17 5.42 -28.88
C LEU A 357 16.31 5.18 -30.14
N GLU A 358 16.46 4.03 -30.77
CA GLU A 358 15.52 3.57 -31.80
C GLU A 358 14.34 2.89 -31.12
N THR A 359 13.13 3.35 -31.44
CA THR A 359 11.88 2.90 -30.87
C THR A 359 10.96 2.32 -31.95
N ILE A 360 9.98 1.51 -31.54
CA ILE A 360 8.98 0.89 -32.41
C ILE A 360 7.59 1.08 -31.79
N ASP A 361 6.56 1.26 -32.63
CA ASP A 361 5.18 1.42 -32.15
C ASP A 361 4.63 0.14 -31.54
N VAL A 362 3.81 0.29 -30.49
CA VAL A 362 3.18 -0.80 -29.76
C VAL A 362 1.69 -0.81 -30.06
N ALA A 363 1.23 -1.89 -30.68
CA ALA A 363 -0.18 -2.08 -31.00
C ALA A 363 -1.00 -2.41 -29.73
N ARG A 364 -0.48 -3.33 -28.91
CA ARG A 364 -1.08 -3.68 -27.61
C ARG A 364 0.00 -4.18 -26.65
N VAL A 365 -0.23 -4.02 -25.34
CA VAL A 365 0.71 -4.43 -24.26
C VAL A 365 0.31 -5.77 -23.66
N PHE A 366 -0.98 -6.02 -23.51
CA PHE A 366 -1.52 -7.22 -22.87
C PHE A 366 -2.27 -8.08 -23.89
N ASP A 367 -2.26 -9.40 -23.71
CA ASP A 367 -3.07 -10.32 -24.48
C ASP A 367 -4.54 -10.31 -24.02
N GLU A 368 -5.38 -11.16 -24.62
CA GLU A 368 -6.81 -11.27 -24.34
C GLU A 368 -7.11 -11.74 -22.90
N ASN A 369 -6.12 -12.36 -22.23
CA ASN A 369 -6.20 -12.83 -20.86
C ASN A 369 -5.59 -11.83 -19.85
N GLY A 370 -5.22 -10.62 -20.29
CA GLY A 370 -4.57 -9.62 -19.45
C GLY A 370 -3.11 -9.91 -19.11
N LYS A 371 -2.47 -10.88 -19.77
CA LYS A 371 -1.06 -11.20 -19.55
C LYS A 371 -0.18 -10.29 -20.40
N PHE A 372 0.92 -9.83 -19.82
CA PHE A 372 1.91 -8.99 -20.52
C PHE A 372 2.52 -9.74 -21.73
N ALA A 373 2.18 -9.27 -22.92
CA ALA A 373 2.57 -9.83 -24.21
C ALA A 373 2.58 -8.74 -25.30
N PRO A 374 3.54 -7.79 -25.26
CA PRO A 374 3.53 -6.63 -26.13
C PRO A 374 3.66 -7.02 -27.61
N GLN A 375 2.81 -6.44 -28.45
CA GLN A 375 2.84 -6.59 -29.90
C GLN A 375 3.29 -5.28 -30.54
N PHE A 376 4.27 -5.40 -31.43
CA PHE A 376 4.88 -4.27 -32.11
C PHE A 376 4.36 -4.14 -33.54
N VAL A 377 4.28 -2.90 -34.04
CA VAL A 377 3.87 -2.59 -35.42
C VAL A 377 5.12 -2.67 -36.30
N PRO A 378 5.17 -3.56 -37.29
CA PRO A 378 6.30 -3.65 -38.21
C PRO A 378 6.57 -2.30 -38.92
N ASP A 379 7.82 -2.03 -39.24
CA ASP A 379 8.29 -0.88 -40.01
C ASP A 379 7.96 0.52 -39.42
N SER A 380 7.56 0.59 -38.15
CA SER A 380 7.23 1.83 -37.43
C SER A 380 8.41 2.44 -36.65
N ARG A 381 9.65 2.07 -37.01
CA ARG A 381 10.85 2.50 -36.30
C ARG A 381 11.06 3.99 -36.39
N GLN A 382 11.42 4.61 -35.25
CA GLN A 382 11.80 6.01 -35.17
C GLN A 382 12.98 6.16 -34.20
N GLN A 383 13.88 7.09 -34.53
CA GLN A 383 15.03 7.40 -33.70
C GLN A 383 14.73 8.67 -32.90
N ILE A 384 14.99 8.60 -31.61
CA ILE A 384 14.91 9.74 -30.68
C ILE A 384 16.33 10.05 -30.23
N PRO A 385 16.88 11.22 -30.61
CA PRO A 385 18.22 11.62 -30.18
C PRO A 385 18.30 11.69 -28.65
N CYS A 386 19.35 11.13 -28.09
CA CYS A 386 19.64 11.20 -26.65
C CYS A 386 21.10 10.84 -26.39
N ASP A 387 21.60 11.23 -25.24
CA ASP A 387 22.95 10.90 -24.76
C ASP A 387 22.94 9.94 -23.58
N THR A 388 21.76 9.76 -22.96
CA THR A 388 21.55 8.88 -21.82
C THR A 388 20.24 8.12 -21.93
N VAL A 389 20.26 6.80 -21.68
CA VAL A 389 19.09 5.93 -21.60
C VAL A 389 19.03 5.26 -20.25
N ILE A 390 17.93 5.43 -19.51
CA ILE A 390 17.74 4.82 -18.20
C ILE A 390 16.58 3.81 -18.27
N LEU A 391 16.89 2.54 -18.01
CA LEU A 391 15.92 1.43 -18.09
C LEU A 391 15.19 1.26 -16.76
N ALA A 392 13.91 1.63 -16.72
CA ALA A 392 13.02 1.53 -15.56
C ALA A 392 11.95 0.43 -15.74
N ILE A 393 12.39 -0.77 -16.10
CA ILE A 393 11.57 -1.91 -16.55
C ILE A 393 11.44 -3.02 -15.49
N GLY A 394 11.64 -2.67 -14.24
CA GLY A 394 11.52 -3.56 -13.08
C GLY A 394 12.85 -3.98 -12.48
N GLN A 395 12.73 -4.79 -11.44
CA GLN A 395 13.83 -5.20 -10.56
C GLN A 395 13.78 -6.71 -10.35
N ILE A 396 14.92 -7.30 -9.92
CA ILE A 396 15.04 -8.71 -9.56
C ILE A 396 15.80 -8.86 -8.24
N ALA A 397 15.53 -9.96 -7.55
CA ALA A 397 16.28 -10.35 -6.37
C ALA A 397 17.70 -10.80 -6.73
N ASP A 398 18.65 -10.56 -5.83
CA ASP A 398 19.98 -11.13 -5.87
C ASP A 398 20.11 -12.13 -4.73
N LEU A 399 20.24 -13.42 -5.06
CA LEU A 399 20.38 -14.51 -4.10
C LEU A 399 21.80 -15.08 -4.07
N SER A 400 22.77 -14.45 -4.73
CA SER A 400 24.15 -14.94 -4.81
C SER A 400 24.84 -15.06 -3.45
N PHE A 401 24.38 -14.30 -2.45
CA PHE A 401 24.91 -14.32 -1.09
C PHE A 401 24.63 -15.61 -0.31
N LEU A 402 23.67 -16.42 -0.76
CA LEU A 402 23.29 -17.65 -0.07
C LEU A 402 24.32 -18.79 -0.24
N GLY A 403 25.18 -18.74 -1.28
CA GLY A 403 26.08 -19.82 -1.62
C GLY A 403 25.38 -20.98 -2.37
N ALA A 404 26.07 -22.11 -2.54
CA ALA A 404 25.56 -23.24 -3.32
C ALA A 404 24.62 -24.17 -2.53
N ASP A 405 24.91 -24.39 -1.25
CA ASP A 405 24.26 -25.42 -0.40
C ASP A 405 23.28 -24.82 0.64
N HIS A 406 22.52 -23.81 0.25
CA HIS A 406 21.61 -23.11 1.18
C HIS A 406 20.32 -23.87 1.49
N GLY A 407 19.91 -24.84 0.65
CA GLY A 407 18.71 -25.67 0.82
C GLY A 407 17.36 -24.95 0.60
N LEU A 408 17.38 -23.67 0.22
CA LEU A 408 16.17 -22.88 -0.03
C LEU A 408 15.66 -23.10 -1.45
N GLN A 409 14.35 -23.19 -1.59
CA GLN A 409 13.68 -23.29 -2.89
C GLN A 409 13.47 -21.91 -3.51
N THR A 410 13.62 -21.83 -4.84
CA THR A 410 13.43 -20.60 -5.61
C THR A 410 12.38 -20.77 -6.70
N THR A 411 11.70 -19.68 -7.05
CA THR A 411 10.77 -19.63 -8.19
C THR A 411 11.55 -19.43 -9.50
N PRO A 412 10.91 -19.65 -10.68
CA PRO A 412 11.50 -19.30 -11.98
C PRO A 412 11.87 -17.80 -12.10
N GLN A 413 11.25 -16.92 -11.32
CA GLN A 413 11.54 -15.49 -11.26
C GLN A 413 12.68 -15.13 -10.31
N GLN A 414 13.39 -16.13 -9.78
CA GLN A 414 14.50 -15.98 -8.81
C GLN A 414 14.09 -15.33 -7.48
N THR A 415 12.85 -15.54 -7.05
CA THR A 415 12.40 -15.21 -5.69
C THR A 415 12.39 -16.45 -4.80
N LEU A 416 12.45 -16.28 -3.48
CA LEU A 416 12.39 -17.37 -2.53
C LEU A 416 10.97 -17.90 -2.39
N VAL A 417 10.82 -19.24 -2.37
CA VAL A 417 9.54 -19.90 -2.09
C VAL A 417 9.30 -19.88 -0.58
N VAL A 418 8.14 -19.38 -0.18
CA VAL A 418 7.71 -19.31 1.23
C VAL A 418 6.27 -19.77 1.39
N ASP A 419 5.94 -20.24 2.57
CA ASP A 419 4.55 -20.41 2.97
C ASP A 419 3.85 -19.03 3.01
N PRO A 420 2.71 -18.83 2.36
CA PRO A 420 2.10 -17.49 2.23
C PRO A 420 1.52 -16.94 3.54
N VAL A 421 1.32 -17.78 4.56
CA VAL A 421 0.77 -17.37 5.86
C VAL A 421 1.89 -17.07 6.86
N THR A 422 2.83 -17.99 7.01
CA THR A 422 3.90 -17.92 8.02
C THR A 422 5.18 -17.28 7.50
N LEU A 423 5.34 -17.18 6.19
CA LEU A 423 6.58 -16.77 5.50
C LEU A 423 7.78 -17.67 5.76
N ALA A 424 7.55 -18.88 6.29
CA ALA A 424 8.58 -19.90 6.47
C ALA A 424 9.06 -20.41 5.11
N THR A 425 10.36 -20.63 5.00
CA THR A 425 10.97 -21.27 3.81
C THR A 425 10.96 -22.80 3.94
N SER A 426 11.53 -23.50 2.96
CA SER A 426 11.75 -24.95 3.03
C SER A 426 12.72 -25.38 4.15
N VAL A 427 13.45 -24.46 4.76
CA VAL A 427 14.45 -24.73 5.80
C VAL A 427 13.96 -24.19 7.15
N PRO A 428 13.80 -25.04 8.19
CA PRO A 428 13.33 -24.60 9.50
C PRO A 428 14.18 -23.49 10.10
N GLY A 429 13.53 -22.51 10.72
CA GLY A 429 14.18 -21.34 11.33
C GLY A 429 14.57 -20.26 10.32
N ILE A 430 14.35 -20.46 9.02
CA ILE A 430 14.59 -19.44 7.99
C ILE A 430 13.27 -19.00 7.39
N TYR A 431 13.09 -17.68 7.36
CA TYR A 431 11.91 -16.98 6.85
C TYR A 431 12.33 -15.99 5.76
N ALA A 432 11.42 -15.67 4.85
CA ALA A 432 11.67 -14.62 3.85
C ALA A 432 10.40 -13.81 3.57
N GLY A 433 10.57 -12.53 3.28
CA GLY A 433 9.44 -11.64 3.00
C GLY A 433 9.85 -10.35 2.30
N GLY A 434 8.88 -9.54 1.91
CA GLY A 434 9.10 -8.42 1.00
C GLY A 434 9.42 -8.90 -0.41
N ASP A 435 10.12 -8.06 -1.18
CA ASP A 435 10.32 -8.31 -2.61
C ASP A 435 11.21 -9.53 -2.91
N VAL A 436 12.06 -9.98 -1.98
CA VAL A 436 12.88 -11.18 -2.17
C VAL A 436 12.04 -12.46 -2.28
N ALA A 437 10.84 -12.47 -1.67
CA ALA A 437 9.91 -13.61 -1.72
C ALA A 437 8.82 -13.43 -2.78
N PHE A 438 8.35 -12.20 -3.00
CA PHE A 438 7.14 -11.97 -3.82
C PHE A 438 7.37 -11.09 -5.06
N GLY A 439 8.60 -10.66 -5.33
CA GLY A 439 8.90 -9.66 -6.35
C GLY A 439 8.55 -8.23 -5.90
N PRO A 440 8.84 -7.21 -6.73
CA PRO A 440 8.60 -5.81 -6.39
C PRO A 440 7.13 -5.51 -6.09
N ARG A 441 6.85 -4.96 -4.90
CA ARG A 441 5.51 -4.59 -4.43
C ARG A 441 5.55 -3.24 -3.69
N ILE A 442 4.36 -2.75 -3.32
CA ILE A 442 4.22 -1.51 -2.54
C ILE A 442 4.78 -1.65 -1.12
N VAL A 443 5.30 -0.56 -0.56
CA VAL A 443 5.99 -0.53 0.75
C VAL A 443 5.16 -1.15 1.87
N ILE A 444 3.86 -0.84 1.92
CA ILE A 444 2.98 -1.34 2.99
C ILE A 444 2.81 -2.88 2.95
N SER A 445 2.94 -3.52 1.78
CA SER A 445 2.94 -4.99 1.67
C SER A 445 4.20 -5.58 2.30
N ALA A 446 5.35 -4.96 2.08
CA ALA A 446 6.60 -5.38 2.71
C ALA A 446 6.56 -5.20 4.24
N VAL A 447 5.96 -4.12 4.73
CA VAL A 447 5.71 -3.91 6.18
C VAL A 447 4.84 -5.04 6.74
N ALA A 448 3.76 -5.40 6.04
CA ALA A 448 2.89 -6.51 6.45
C ALA A 448 3.63 -7.86 6.51
N ASP A 449 4.50 -8.12 5.53
CA ASP A 449 5.33 -9.33 5.53
C ASP A 449 6.27 -9.35 6.74
N GLY A 450 6.94 -8.24 7.05
CA GLY A 450 7.81 -8.14 8.22
C GLY A 450 7.06 -8.44 9.53
N ARG A 451 5.86 -7.91 9.69
CA ARG A 451 5.00 -8.18 10.86
C ARG A 451 4.55 -9.64 10.93
N ARG A 452 4.19 -10.25 9.80
CA ARG A 452 3.82 -11.67 9.75
C ARG A 452 5.01 -12.57 10.09
N ALA A 453 6.19 -12.26 9.53
CA ALA A 453 7.42 -12.97 9.83
C ALA A 453 7.77 -12.89 11.32
N ALA A 454 7.64 -11.72 11.93
CA ALA A 454 7.89 -11.54 13.36
C ALA A 454 7.00 -12.45 14.24
N LYS A 455 5.72 -12.51 13.95
CA LYS A 455 4.77 -13.40 14.64
C LYS A 455 5.14 -14.89 14.46
N ALA A 456 5.49 -15.28 13.23
CA ALA A 456 5.86 -16.66 12.93
C ALA A 456 7.18 -17.08 13.59
N ILE A 457 8.17 -16.18 13.59
CA ILE A 457 9.46 -16.39 14.27
C ILE A 457 9.26 -16.51 15.78
N ASP A 458 8.46 -15.62 16.41
CA ASP A 458 8.15 -15.71 17.84
C ASP A 458 7.44 -17.02 18.18
N SER A 459 6.47 -17.45 17.35
CA SER A 459 5.79 -18.75 17.52
C SER A 459 6.76 -19.92 17.44
N PHE A 460 7.70 -19.89 16.50
CA PHE A 460 8.72 -20.93 16.33
C PHE A 460 9.66 -21.03 17.53
N LEU A 461 10.11 -19.89 18.06
CA LEU A 461 11.06 -19.84 19.17
C LEU A 461 10.41 -20.13 20.53
N THR A 462 9.17 -19.71 20.73
CA THR A 462 8.48 -19.78 22.04
C THR A 462 7.46 -20.90 22.13
N GLY A 463 7.06 -21.49 21.01
CA GLY A 463 5.95 -22.46 20.94
C GLY A 463 4.55 -21.83 21.14
N ARG A 464 4.44 -20.50 21.23
CA ARG A 464 3.15 -19.81 21.41
C ARG A 464 2.34 -19.86 20.14
N ALA A 465 1.08 -20.29 20.25
CA ALA A 465 0.12 -20.15 19.15
C ALA A 465 -0.31 -18.68 18.97
N ASP A 466 -0.69 -18.33 17.73
CA ASP A 466 -1.34 -17.04 17.48
C ASP A 466 -2.70 -17.00 18.19
N GLN A 467 -2.96 -15.93 18.94
CA GLN A 467 -4.25 -15.73 19.55
C GLN A 467 -5.20 -15.12 18.51
N PRO A 468 -6.45 -15.62 18.41
CA PRO A 468 -7.43 -14.99 17.55
C PRO A 468 -7.71 -13.56 18.01
N GLU A 469 -7.94 -12.68 17.05
CA GLU A 469 -8.35 -11.31 17.38
C GLU A 469 -9.76 -11.33 17.97
N GLU A 470 -9.97 -10.60 19.06
CA GLU A 470 -11.28 -10.43 19.67
C GLU A 470 -11.96 -9.19 19.10
N TYR A 471 -13.24 -9.32 18.79
CA TYR A 471 -14.06 -8.25 18.25
C TYR A 471 -15.17 -7.86 19.20
N GLU A 472 -15.57 -6.60 19.15
CA GLU A 472 -16.73 -6.07 19.81
C GLU A 472 -17.77 -5.64 18.78
N VAL A 473 -19.04 -5.99 19.05
CA VAL A 473 -20.20 -5.61 18.23
C VAL A 473 -21.12 -4.75 19.10
N ARG A 474 -21.41 -3.53 18.63
CA ARG A 474 -22.32 -2.61 19.29
C ARG A 474 -23.56 -2.37 18.43
N VAL A 475 -24.72 -2.59 18.99
CA VAL A 475 -26.01 -2.34 18.34
C VAL A 475 -26.47 -0.93 18.66
N PHE A 476 -26.79 -0.15 17.63
CA PHE A 476 -27.37 1.18 17.78
C PHE A 476 -28.91 1.08 17.75
N PRO A 477 -29.61 1.69 18.71
CA PRO A 477 -31.03 1.95 18.56
C PRO A 477 -31.26 2.80 17.30
N THR A 478 -32.28 2.44 16.52
CA THR A 478 -32.57 3.09 15.23
C THR A 478 -32.75 4.61 15.36
N PHE A 479 -33.36 5.07 16.46
CA PHE A 479 -33.57 6.48 16.74
C PHE A 479 -32.30 7.20 17.22
N GLY A 480 -31.29 6.49 17.70
CA GLY A 480 -30.00 7.03 18.16
C GLY A 480 -28.95 7.15 17.06
N TYR A 481 -29.13 6.50 15.92
CA TYR A 481 -28.19 6.57 14.81
C TYR A 481 -28.51 7.76 13.90
N SER A 482 -27.56 8.66 13.71
CA SER A 482 -27.66 9.82 12.84
C SER A 482 -26.43 9.96 11.96
N HIS A 483 -26.49 9.38 10.76
CA HIS A 483 -25.45 9.57 9.76
C HIS A 483 -25.50 10.99 9.19
N PRO A 484 -24.36 11.70 9.04
CA PRO A 484 -24.34 13.08 8.51
C PRO A 484 -24.96 13.19 7.11
N PHE A 485 -24.93 12.13 6.31
CA PHE A 485 -25.48 12.10 4.95
C PHE A 485 -26.92 11.57 4.87
N ALA A 486 -27.56 11.25 5.99
CA ALA A 486 -28.94 10.77 6.01
C ALA A 486 -29.97 11.78 5.44
N ARG A 487 -29.56 13.00 5.15
CA ARG A 487 -30.38 14.08 4.58
C ARG A 487 -30.13 14.35 3.11
N GLY A 488 -29.29 13.56 2.42
CA GLY A 488 -29.01 13.71 1.00
C GLY A 488 -28.01 14.81 0.63
N ASP A 489 -27.22 15.31 1.57
CA ASP A 489 -26.20 16.34 1.35
C ASP A 489 -24.76 15.80 1.22
N TYR A 490 -24.59 14.50 1.13
CA TYR A 490 -23.29 13.83 1.00
C TYR A 490 -22.56 14.13 -0.32
N GLU A 491 -23.27 14.58 -1.35
CA GLU A 491 -22.70 14.95 -2.65
C GLU A 491 -22.02 16.33 -2.64
N THR A 492 -22.25 17.14 -1.60
CA THR A 492 -21.89 18.57 -1.60
C THR A 492 -20.49 18.86 -1.08
N ILE A 493 -19.80 17.86 -0.51
CA ILE A 493 -18.48 18.06 0.09
C ILE A 493 -17.39 17.54 -0.87
N PRO A 494 -16.69 18.43 -1.61
CA PRO A 494 -15.65 17.99 -2.54
C PRO A 494 -14.40 17.47 -1.80
N ARG A 495 -13.70 16.50 -2.42
CA ARG A 495 -12.40 16.02 -1.94
C ARG A 495 -11.41 17.18 -1.81
N ARG A 496 -10.67 17.23 -0.72
CA ARG A 496 -9.59 18.20 -0.53
C ARG A 496 -8.37 17.76 -1.33
N ARG A 497 -7.86 18.66 -2.16
CA ARG A 497 -6.60 18.46 -2.85
C ARG A 497 -5.45 18.59 -1.87
N VAL A 498 -4.51 17.65 -1.95
CA VAL A 498 -3.26 17.75 -1.17
C VAL A 498 -2.45 18.90 -1.75
N PRO A 499 -2.02 19.89 -0.94
CA PRO A 499 -1.23 20.98 -1.46
C PRO A 499 0.16 20.52 -1.88
N VAL A 500 0.69 21.14 -2.93
CA VAL A 500 2.05 20.87 -3.44
C VAL A 500 2.82 22.18 -3.59
N LEU A 501 4.13 22.14 -3.48
CA LEU A 501 4.98 23.28 -3.73
C LEU A 501 4.84 23.74 -5.19
N PRO A 502 4.68 25.05 -5.46
CA PRO A 502 4.78 25.59 -6.80
C PRO A 502 6.12 25.23 -7.46
N ILE A 503 6.10 25.01 -8.77
CA ILE A 503 7.29 24.52 -9.52
C ILE A 503 8.50 25.43 -9.30
N GLU A 504 8.27 26.75 -9.24
CA GLU A 504 9.31 27.78 -9.08
C GLU A 504 9.99 27.74 -7.69
N ARG A 505 9.39 27.05 -6.72
CA ARG A 505 9.91 26.89 -5.35
C ARG A 505 10.50 25.53 -5.08
N ARG A 506 10.37 24.57 -6.02
CA ARG A 506 10.85 23.20 -5.82
C ARG A 506 12.38 23.15 -5.86
N GLN A 507 13.00 22.84 -4.75
CA GLN A 507 14.44 22.58 -4.63
C GLN A 507 14.74 21.09 -4.90
N PRO A 508 15.98 20.68 -5.22
CA PRO A 508 16.32 19.29 -5.53
C PRO A 508 15.89 18.28 -4.48
N ARG A 509 16.02 18.63 -3.20
CA ARG A 509 15.75 17.74 -2.05
C ARG A 509 14.52 18.16 -1.22
N GLU A 510 13.88 19.26 -1.57
CA GLU A 510 12.74 19.76 -0.83
C GLU A 510 11.50 18.93 -1.10
N GLU A 511 10.77 18.56 -0.04
CA GLU A 511 9.53 17.80 -0.14
C GLU A 511 8.49 18.55 -0.96
N VAL A 512 7.98 17.94 -2.02
CA VAL A 512 7.05 18.59 -2.95
C VAL A 512 5.63 18.58 -2.45
N GLU A 513 5.15 17.45 -1.94
CA GLU A 513 3.83 17.33 -1.35
C GLU A 513 3.83 17.96 0.05
N LEU A 514 2.81 18.76 0.36
CA LEU A 514 2.67 19.43 1.64
C LEU A 514 1.56 18.78 2.48
N CYS A 515 1.50 19.13 3.78
CA CYS A 515 0.46 18.67 4.68
C CYS A 515 -0.84 19.44 4.48
N LEU A 516 -1.98 18.79 4.69
CA LEU A 516 -3.27 19.46 4.79
C LEU A 516 -3.31 20.40 6.01
N LEU A 517 -3.94 21.55 5.85
CA LEU A 517 -4.28 22.40 6.97
C LEU A 517 -5.35 21.72 7.85
N GLU A 518 -5.40 22.07 9.13
CA GLU A 518 -6.32 21.46 10.09
C GLU A 518 -7.78 21.54 9.62
N LYS A 519 -8.21 22.72 9.16
CA LYS A 519 -9.56 22.93 8.63
C LYS A 519 -9.86 22.02 7.44
N GLU A 520 -8.88 21.81 6.56
CA GLU A 520 -9.01 20.95 5.39
C GLU A 520 -9.08 19.49 5.77
N ALA A 521 -8.22 19.06 6.71
CA ALA A 521 -8.20 17.68 7.21
C ALA A 521 -9.53 17.33 7.90
N ARG A 522 -10.08 18.21 8.72
CA ARG A 522 -11.40 18.01 9.33
C ARG A 522 -12.51 17.92 8.29
N ALA A 523 -12.52 18.82 7.31
CA ALA A 523 -13.50 18.81 6.23
C ALA A 523 -13.40 17.56 5.36
N GLU A 524 -12.17 17.08 5.07
CA GLU A 524 -11.96 15.83 4.36
C GLU A 524 -12.43 14.62 5.16
N GLY A 525 -12.17 14.61 6.47
CA GLY A 525 -12.62 13.56 7.37
C GLY A 525 -14.13 13.44 7.47
N SER A 526 -14.86 14.57 7.39
CA SER A 526 -16.33 14.62 7.42
C SER A 526 -17.00 13.95 6.23
N ARG A 527 -16.25 13.65 5.16
CA ARG A 527 -16.74 12.91 3.99
C ARG A 527 -16.82 11.40 4.22
N CYS A 528 -16.26 10.88 5.34
CA CYS A 528 -16.20 9.46 5.61
C CYS A 528 -17.60 8.85 5.78
N LEU A 529 -17.84 7.71 5.12
CA LEU A 529 -19.13 6.99 5.19
C LEU A 529 -19.25 6.05 6.40
N HIS A 530 -18.27 6.03 7.31
CA HIS A 530 -18.28 5.18 8.51
C HIS A 530 -18.61 3.70 8.21
N CYS A 531 -17.90 3.08 7.27
CA CYS A 531 -18.20 1.73 6.77
C CYS A 531 -18.11 0.62 7.82
N TRP A 532 -17.56 0.87 9.01
CA TRP A 532 -17.62 -0.06 10.15
C TRP A 532 -18.99 -0.09 10.84
N VAL A 533 -19.90 0.83 10.53
CA VAL A 533 -21.29 0.79 10.94
C VAL A 533 -22.09 0.21 9.80
N ASN A 534 -22.82 -0.87 10.07
CA ASN A 534 -23.53 -1.63 9.04
C ASN A 534 -25.03 -1.75 9.36
N THR A 535 -25.86 -1.77 8.32
CA THR A 535 -27.27 -2.13 8.46
C THR A 535 -27.37 -3.66 8.51
N ILE A 536 -27.90 -4.20 9.56
CA ILE A 536 -28.11 -5.63 9.72
C ILE A 536 -29.61 -5.93 9.69
N PHE A 537 -30.00 -6.91 8.89
CA PHE A 537 -31.32 -7.52 8.95
C PHE A 537 -31.30 -8.62 10.01
N ASP A 538 -32.10 -8.47 11.05
CA ASP A 538 -32.21 -9.48 12.09
C ASP A 538 -32.97 -10.70 11.53
N SER A 539 -32.22 -11.74 11.16
CA SER A 539 -32.79 -12.95 10.54
C SER A 539 -33.75 -13.69 11.48
N SER A 540 -33.50 -13.66 12.79
CA SER A 540 -34.39 -14.30 13.77
C SER A 540 -35.78 -13.63 13.82
N ARG A 541 -35.83 -12.34 13.48
CA ARG A 541 -37.05 -11.56 13.40
C ARG A 541 -37.71 -11.63 12.02
N ILE A 542 -36.92 -11.85 10.96
CA ILE A 542 -37.42 -11.99 9.59
C ILE A 542 -38.13 -13.36 9.42
N GLU A 543 -37.59 -14.42 10.00
CA GLU A 543 -38.15 -15.77 9.94
C GLU A 543 -39.48 -15.89 10.70
N GLY A 544 -39.77 -14.97 11.61
CA GLY A 544 -40.88 -15.05 12.54
C GLY A 544 -42.08 -14.16 12.27
N SER A 545 -42.35 -13.62 11.12
CA SER A 545 -43.49 -12.71 10.86
C SER A 545 -43.32 -11.25 11.23
N GLU A 546 -42.19 -10.80 11.74
CA GLU A 546 -41.99 -9.39 12.11
C GLU A 546 -41.69 -8.49 10.91
N CYS A 547 -41.08 -9.01 9.82
CA CYS A 547 -41.02 -8.29 8.56
C CYS A 547 -42.34 -8.38 7.81
N ILE A 548 -43.06 -7.28 7.74
CA ILE A 548 -44.35 -7.19 7.07
C ILE A 548 -44.26 -6.95 5.56
N GLN A 549 -43.07 -7.00 4.98
CA GLN A 549 -42.79 -6.80 3.54
C GLN A 549 -43.39 -5.51 2.97
N CYS A 550 -43.40 -4.43 3.74
CA CYS A 550 -44.04 -3.17 3.37
C CYS A 550 -43.26 -2.37 2.28
N GLY A 551 -42.04 -2.80 1.90
CA GLY A 551 -41.22 -2.11 0.92
C GLY A 551 -40.58 -0.78 1.39
N GLY A 552 -40.90 -0.30 2.60
CA GLY A 552 -40.44 1.01 3.07
C GLY A 552 -38.92 1.19 3.13
N CYS A 553 -38.17 0.10 3.28
CA CYS A 553 -36.69 0.14 3.22
C CYS A 553 -36.16 0.26 1.78
N VAL A 554 -36.91 -0.27 0.80
CA VAL A 554 -36.59 -0.16 -0.62
C VAL A 554 -36.82 1.28 -1.07
N ASP A 555 -38.01 1.83 -0.78
CA ASP A 555 -38.42 3.17 -1.20
C ASP A 555 -37.52 4.29 -0.67
N VAL A 556 -36.93 4.08 0.52
CA VAL A 556 -36.12 5.14 1.18
C VAL A 556 -34.64 5.07 0.84
N CYS A 557 -34.20 4.01 0.17
CA CYS A 557 -32.79 3.80 -0.12
C CYS A 557 -32.30 4.73 -1.26
N PRO A 558 -31.39 5.70 -1.00
CA PRO A 558 -30.93 6.63 -2.02
C PRO A 558 -30.05 5.96 -3.10
N GLU A 559 -29.45 4.81 -2.77
CA GLU A 559 -28.55 4.07 -3.67
C GLU A 559 -29.26 2.86 -4.31
N GLU A 560 -30.57 2.72 -4.14
CA GLU A 560 -31.37 1.60 -4.69
C GLU A 560 -30.73 0.22 -4.42
N CYS A 561 -29.98 0.11 -3.31
CA CYS A 561 -29.21 -1.10 -2.98
C CYS A 561 -30.01 -2.17 -2.23
N ILE A 562 -31.30 -1.95 -2.02
CA ILE A 562 -32.22 -2.89 -1.36
C ILE A 562 -33.33 -3.24 -2.33
N ASP A 563 -33.56 -4.54 -2.55
CA ASP A 563 -34.64 -5.04 -3.40
C ASP A 563 -35.49 -6.07 -2.62
N LEU A 564 -36.79 -6.02 -2.83
CA LEU A 564 -37.76 -7.01 -2.34
C LEU A 564 -38.17 -7.87 -3.54
N ALA A 565 -37.46 -8.97 -3.75
CA ALA A 565 -37.66 -9.85 -4.89
C ALA A 565 -38.58 -11.03 -4.57
N ALA A 566 -39.43 -11.41 -5.50
CA ALA A 566 -40.18 -12.66 -5.37
C ALA A 566 -39.23 -13.86 -5.40
N LEU A 567 -39.49 -14.86 -4.55
CA LEU A 567 -38.67 -16.08 -4.45
C LEU A 567 -38.56 -16.81 -5.81
N SER A 568 -39.65 -16.82 -6.60
CA SER A 568 -39.62 -17.37 -7.97
C SER A 568 -38.59 -16.76 -8.87
N ARG A 569 -38.41 -15.45 -8.82
CA ARG A 569 -37.38 -14.74 -9.61
C ARG A 569 -35.94 -15.06 -9.16
N VAL A 570 -35.75 -15.28 -7.87
CA VAL A 570 -34.43 -15.67 -7.31
C VAL A 570 -34.11 -17.12 -7.68
N ALA A 571 -35.11 -18.01 -7.64
CA ALA A 571 -34.96 -19.41 -8.01
C ALA A 571 -34.60 -19.63 -9.49
N GLU A 572 -35.15 -18.80 -10.38
CA GLU A 572 -34.82 -18.82 -11.82
C GLU A 572 -33.41 -18.33 -12.10
N ALA A 573 -32.89 -17.44 -11.26
CA ALA A 573 -31.61 -16.76 -11.54
C ALA A 573 -30.36 -17.61 -11.24
N SER A 574 -30.44 -18.66 -10.38
CA SER A 574 -29.27 -19.51 -10.16
C SER A 574 -29.59 -20.81 -9.40
N SER A 575 -29.52 -21.93 -10.08
CA SER A 575 -29.40 -23.25 -9.44
C SER A 575 -28.13 -23.38 -8.56
N GLU A 576 -27.10 -22.59 -8.82
CA GLU A 576 -25.84 -22.54 -8.06
C GLU A 576 -25.99 -21.76 -6.75
N ALA A 577 -26.74 -20.66 -6.71
CA ALA A 577 -26.99 -19.91 -5.47
C ALA A 577 -27.84 -20.73 -4.49
N LEU A 578 -28.73 -21.60 -4.98
CA LEU A 578 -29.54 -22.49 -4.18
C LEU A 578 -28.71 -23.61 -3.51
N ALA A 579 -27.65 -24.07 -4.15
CA ALA A 579 -26.72 -25.05 -3.59
C ALA A 579 -25.92 -24.53 -2.38
N LEU A 580 -25.92 -23.22 -2.15
CA LEU A 580 -25.17 -22.55 -1.08
C LEU A 580 -25.99 -22.35 0.21
N LEU A 581 -27.26 -22.74 0.24
CA LEU A 581 -28.09 -22.63 1.44
C LEU A 581 -27.87 -23.83 2.41
N PRO A 582 -27.91 -23.66 3.75
CA PRO A 582 -27.64 -24.73 4.70
C PRO A 582 -28.67 -25.88 4.62
N ASN A 583 -28.18 -27.06 4.92
CA ASN A 583 -28.87 -28.35 4.80
C ASN A 583 -30.33 -28.36 5.20
N GLY A 584 -31.21 -28.83 4.30
CA GLY A 584 -32.59 -29.21 4.56
C GLY A 584 -33.65 -28.12 4.39
N ALA A 585 -33.36 -26.86 4.66
CA ALA A 585 -34.30 -25.74 4.46
C ALA A 585 -34.55 -25.41 2.98
N GLN A 586 -33.69 -25.92 2.12
CA GLN A 586 -33.62 -25.59 0.71
C GLN A 586 -34.79 -26.08 -0.11
N ALA A 587 -35.29 -27.28 0.19
CA ALA A 587 -36.28 -27.90 -0.66
C ALA A 587 -37.71 -27.39 -0.38
N GLU A 588 -38.07 -27.10 0.87
CA GLU A 588 -39.44 -26.73 1.25
C GLU A 588 -39.75 -25.24 1.00
N VAL A 589 -38.82 -24.33 1.30
CA VAL A 589 -39.04 -22.88 1.14
C VAL A 589 -39.10 -22.47 -0.33
N PHE A 590 -38.29 -23.10 -1.19
CA PHE A 590 -38.28 -22.78 -2.62
C PHE A 590 -39.33 -23.58 -3.43
N GLN A 591 -39.80 -24.72 -2.93
CA GLN A 591 -40.88 -25.48 -3.59
C GLN A 591 -42.22 -24.77 -3.55
N SER A 592 -42.47 -23.89 -2.56
CA SER A 592 -43.76 -23.18 -2.47
C SER A 592 -43.95 -22.09 -3.52
N GLN A 593 -42.86 -21.60 -4.15
CA GLN A 593 -42.79 -20.46 -5.08
C GLN A 593 -43.49 -19.17 -4.61
N ASN A 594 -44.03 -19.19 -3.39
CA ASN A 594 -44.78 -18.10 -2.77
C ASN A 594 -43.89 -17.45 -1.70
N GLY A 595 -43.71 -16.16 -1.78
CA GLY A 595 -42.92 -15.37 -0.83
C GLY A 595 -42.03 -14.35 -1.49
N ALA A 596 -41.41 -13.52 -0.67
CA ALA A 596 -40.42 -12.53 -1.09
C ALA A 596 -39.18 -12.61 -0.22
N VAL A 597 -38.06 -12.23 -0.81
CA VAL A 597 -36.78 -12.14 -0.13
C VAL A 597 -36.26 -10.71 -0.21
N LEU A 598 -35.73 -10.24 0.89
CA LEU A 598 -35.07 -8.93 0.95
C LEU A 598 -33.60 -9.10 0.61
N LEU A 599 -33.17 -8.52 -0.49
CA LEU A 599 -31.79 -8.52 -0.98
C LEU A 599 -31.16 -7.16 -0.72
N LYS A 600 -29.91 -7.14 -0.33
CA LYS A 600 -29.13 -5.90 -0.13
C LYS A 600 -27.78 -6.02 -0.79
N ASP A 601 -27.43 -5.06 -1.65
CA ASP A 601 -26.08 -4.91 -2.17
C ASP A 601 -25.21 -4.14 -1.16
N GLU A 602 -24.34 -4.89 -0.48
CA GLU A 602 -23.41 -4.33 0.50
C GLU A 602 -22.34 -3.42 -0.14
N THR A 603 -22.11 -3.55 -1.43
CA THR A 603 -21.10 -2.74 -2.14
C THR A 603 -21.62 -1.35 -2.49
N ALA A 604 -22.90 -1.23 -2.79
CA ALA A 604 -23.57 0.04 -3.10
C ALA A 604 -24.04 0.78 -1.82
N CYS A 605 -24.25 0.08 -0.70
CA CYS A 605 -24.76 0.68 0.52
C CYS A 605 -23.85 1.73 1.13
N ILE A 606 -24.31 2.99 1.25
CA ILE A 606 -23.58 4.12 1.86
C ILE A 606 -23.74 4.19 3.38
N ARG A 607 -24.41 3.27 4.03
CA ARG A 607 -24.58 3.19 5.49
C ARG A 607 -25.41 4.31 6.12
N CYS A 608 -26.26 4.99 5.36
CA CYS A 608 -27.04 6.14 5.85
C CYS A 608 -28.09 5.81 6.94
N GLY A 609 -28.45 4.54 7.13
CA GLY A 609 -29.41 4.11 8.15
C GLY A 609 -30.87 4.45 7.87
N LEU A 610 -31.23 5.04 6.72
CA LEU A 610 -32.60 5.43 6.40
C LEU A 610 -33.55 4.22 6.37
N CYS A 611 -33.10 3.06 5.86
CA CYS A 611 -33.87 1.82 5.86
C CYS A 611 -34.23 1.36 7.27
N ALA A 612 -33.28 1.44 8.21
CA ALA A 612 -33.52 1.08 9.61
C ALA A 612 -34.53 2.01 10.27
N ARG A 613 -34.43 3.33 10.03
CA ARG A 613 -35.38 4.32 10.55
C ARG A 613 -36.78 4.19 9.96
N ARG A 614 -36.88 3.77 8.71
CA ARG A 614 -38.16 3.61 8.01
C ARG A 614 -38.85 2.31 8.35
N CYS A 615 -38.14 1.32 8.89
CA CYS A 615 -38.69 0.01 9.21
C CYS A 615 -39.69 0.10 10.38
N PRO A 616 -41.00 -0.16 10.15
CA PRO A 616 -42.02 0.02 11.20
C PRO A 616 -41.97 -1.07 12.28
N THR A 617 -41.36 -2.22 11.97
CA THR A 617 -41.26 -3.36 12.89
C THR A 617 -39.89 -3.44 13.58
N GLY A 618 -38.94 -2.57 13.19
CA GLY A 618 -37.59 -2.53 13.78
C GLY A 618 -36.73 -3.77 13.51
N VAL A 619 -37.02 -4.55 12.48
CA VAL A 619 -36.21 -5.73 12.08
C VAL A 619 -34.89 -5.34 11.43
N ILE A 620 -34.74 -4.08 11.05
CA ILE A 620 -33.48 -3.53 10.49
C ILE A 620 -32.80 -2.73 11.59
N THR A 621 -31.57 -3.11 11.94
CA THR A 621 -30.76 -2.44 12.96
C THR A 621 -29.45 -1.92 12.37
N MET A 622 -28.81 -0.96 13.05
CA MET A 622 -27.45 -0.51 12.75
C MET A 622 -26.51 -1.13 13.78
N GLN A 623 -25.39 -1.67 13.33
CA GLN A 623 -24.40 -2.28 14.19
C GLN A 623 -23.00 -1.77 13.81
N ALA A 624 -22.22 -1.37 14.80
CA ALA A 624 -20.79 -1.12 14.67
C ALA A 624 -20.01 -2.38 15.07
N PHE A 625 -18.88 -2.60 14.40
CA PHE A 625 -17.96 -3.66 14.74
C PHE A 625 -16.50 -3.16 14.66
N TYR A 626 -15.69 -3.53 15.63
CA TYR A 626 -14.29 -3.16 15.73
C TYR A 626 -13.51 -4.16 16.58
N ARG A 627 -12.20 -4.14 16.50
CA ARG A 627 -11.37 -4.93 17.41
C ARG A 627 -11.54 -4.43 18.83
N LYS A 628 -11.56 -5.35 19.79
CA LYS A 628 -11.79 -5.03 21.20
C LYS A 628 -10.78 -4.03 21.76
N ASN A 629 -9.53 -4.11 21.35
CA ASN A 629 -8.49 -3.16 21.75
C ASN A 629 -8.67 -1.74 21.15
N GLU A 630 -9.45 -1.61 20.08
CA GLU A 630 -9.78 -0.32 19.45
C GLU A 630 -11.09 0.27 20.00
N ALA A 631 -11.90 -0.51 20.71
CA ALA A 631 -13.23 -0.12 21.19
C ALA A 631 -13.29 1.26 21.87
N PRO A 632 -12.40 1.61 22.83
CA PRO A 632 -12.46 2.91 23.50
C PRO A 632 -12.23 4.10 22.56
N LEU A 633 -11.43 3.89 21.49
CA LEU A 633 -11.16 4.94 20.48
C LEU A 633 -12.31 5.07 19.49
N MET A 634 -12.95 3.95 19.17
CA MET A 634 -14.09 3.92 18.25
C MET A 634 -15.34 4.51 18.88
N GLU A 635 -15.53 4.40 20.19
CA GLU A 635 -16.60 5.09 20.92
C GLU A 635 -16.51 6.63 20.76
N LEU A 636 -15.31 7.19 20.80
CA LEU A 636 -15.10 8.62 20.49
C LEU A 636 -15.45 8.94 19.04
N ALA A 637 -15.12 8.05 18.10
CA ALA A 637 -15.45 8.21 16.68
C ALA A 637 -16.95 8.12 16.41
N GLU A 638 -17.72 7.47 17.29
CA GLU A 638 -19.17 7.30 17.22
C GLU A 638 -19.95 8.42 17.91
N ALA A 639 -19.33 9.18 18.80
CA ALA A 639 -20.01 10.18 19.63
C ALA A 639 -20.79 11.24 18.84
N THR A 640 -20.55 11.36 17.54
CA THR A 640 -21.25 12.27 16.63
C THR A 640 -22.14 11.55 15.60
N LEU A 641 -22.18 10.22 15.63
CA LEU A 641 -23.11 9.41 14.82
C LEU A 641 -24.49 9.37 15.49
#